data_a7a86c60b10d636da20af41927798629
#
_entry.id   a7a86c60b10d636da20af41927798629
#
_cell.length_a   1.000
_cell.length_b   1.000
_cell.length_c   1.000
_cell.angle_alpha   90.00
_cell.angle_beta   90.00
_cell.angle_gamma   90.00
#
_symmetry.space_group_name_H-M   'P 1'
#
loop_
_entity.id
_entity.type
_entity.pdbx_description
1 polymer ?
#
loop_
_entity_poly.entity_id
_entity_poly.type
_entity_poly.pdbx_seq_one_letter_code
_entity_poly.pdbx_strand_id
1 'polypeptide(L)'
;MDHSNWIIQDPAPGTRILMFRGDTLSFNLSLSHPRKGSAWLRTNIGQAKTARKEIVREVNNDEPPLDRDWFDIPMNRVDERNFIITLPFCEVGHFEAKCFFLSDNETSPVWPEGSNVVINVEPAGTCCSNIIYNVFVRQFGPNKRGNFLNPADEDLIRTLDKNGYAVIPPSGTFRDLIKELDFIIDELGCRIIQLLPIHPTPTTYARMGRFGSPYAALSFTAVDPALAEFDPRATPLEQFIELVDAVHERQAGIFIDIAINHTGWAASLHETHPQWLVRNPDGQIEVPGAWGVVWADLTTLDYSNKDLWQYMADVFLTWCRRGVDGFRCDAGYMIPVPAWQYIVARVRDQYPDTIFLLEGLGGKISVSRDILNKGNFNWSYSELFQNYDRSQIETYLPETNEISASDGITVHFAETHDNIRLAARSKVFARMRTALCALCSHQGGFGFANGVEWYATEKINVHGALSLNWGSDTNQVEHIRRLNTLLKVHPVFHDRTELKMVQQGEGNHIVLLRHHLPSGKKLLIVANLDDQHKTLAAWNPHETGMEESVFMDLISGEKVAVAKSHGQHTCLLDPGLVLCLSVDQNDIDLVSQSELKTALCPERIKRQVLRAKALDVLQFYNGTRDLGEFEPDQAVQKLAEDPLEYCRSLNPFSHEARVITWQWPRDIKREVMVPPDHFLMVCAQTPFRARIMDKNRCLSHEESLPCLDGSFFALFSPLSPPRVHRSYTLKLSVYTPGNT
;
A
#
# COMPACT_ATOMS: atom_id res chain seq x y z
N MET A 1 -10.87 -22.73 41.88
CA MET A 1 -11.42 -23.54 40.78
C MET A 1 -11.25 -22.74 39.52
N ASP A 2 -10.47 -23.27 38.59
CA ASP A 2 -10.15 -22.62 37.30
C ASP A 2 -11.44 -22.49 36.49
N HIS A 3 -12.00 -21.27 36.38
CA HIS A 3 -13.34 -21.03 35.85
C HIS A 3 -13.35 -20.78 34.34
N SER A 4 -12.19 -20.83 33.64
CA SER A 4 -12.05 -20.37 32.26
C SER A 4 -12.09 -21.47 31.16
N ASN A 5 -11.91 -22.72 31.50
CA ASN A 5 -11.75 -23.82 30.50
C ASN A 5 -13.05 -24.38 29.89
N TRP A 6 -14.20 -23.78 30.14
CA TRP A 6 -15.47 -24.28 29.60
C TRP A 6 -16.06 -23.45 28.46
N ILE A 7 -15.42 -22.33 28.11
CA ILE A 7 -15.83 -21.42 27.05
C ILE A 7 -14.65 -21.26 26.06
N ILE A 8 -14.91 -21.54 24.80
CA ILE A 8 -13.90 -21.48 23.72
C ILE A 8 -14.43 -20.55 22.63
N GLN A 9 -13.56 -19.68 22.15
CA GLN A 9 -13.85 -18.76 21.04
C GLN A 9 -12.97 -19.08 19.85
N ASP A 10 -13.52 -18.93 18.64
CA ASP A 10 -12.80 -18.97 17.37
C ASP A 10 -13.23 -17.75 16.51
N PRO A 11 -12.31 -16.91 16.04
CA PRO A 11 -10.85 -16.91 16.25
C PRO A 11 -10.47 -16.86 17.74
N ALA A 12 -9.40 -17.57 18.11
CA ALA A 12 -8.97 -17.65 19.52
C ALA A 12 -8.62 -16.26 20.06
N PRO A 13 -8.85 -16.00 21.37
CA PRO A 13 -8.44 -14.75 22.00
C PRO A 13 -6.95 -14.49 21.80
N GLY A 14 -6.58 -13.24 21.49
CA GLY A 14 -5.21 -12.83 21.17
C GLY A 14 -4.79 -13.05 19.72
N THR A 15 -5.63 -13.68 18.89
CA THR A 15 -5.37 -13.78 17.46
C THR A 15 -5.34 -12.40 16.83
N ARG A 16 -4.44 -12.21 15.85
CA ARG A 16 -4.31 -10.98 15.05
C ARG A 16 -4.51 -11.33 13.58
N ILE A 17 -5.31 -10.58 12.87
CA ILE A 17 -5.78 -10.91 11.52
C ILE A 17 -5.74 -9.65 10.64
N LEU A 18 -5.16 -9.79 9.45
CA LEU A 18 -5.26 -8.80 8.39
C LEU A 18 -6.43 -9.16 7.46
N MET A 19 -7.33 -8.22 7.25
CA MET A 19 -8.52 -8.35 6.41
C MET A 19 -8.59 -7.19 5.43
N PHE A 20 -9.48 -7.28 4.45
CA PHE A 20 -9.72 -6.22 3.47
C PHE A 20 -11.18 -5.78 3.51
N ARG A 21 -11.42 -4.50 3.28
CA ARG A 21 -12.79 -3.98 3.16
C ARG A 21 -13.58 -4.80 2.13
N GLY A 22 -14.76 -5.26 2.52
CA GLY A 22 -15.56 -6.21 1.73
C GLY A 22 -15.45 -7.67 2.18
N ASP A 23 -14.51 -8.02 3.05
CA ASP A 23 -14.43 -9.35 3.66
C ASP A 23 -15.43 -9.53 4.79
N THR A 24 -15.62 -10.78 5.21
CA THR A 24 -16.43 -11.16 6.37
C THR A 24 -15.61 -12.02 7.32
N LEU A 25 -15.90 -11.94 8.62
CA LEU A 25 -15.31 -12.80 9.64
C LEU A 25 -16.39 -13.36 10.55
N SER A 26 -16.37 -14.68 10.73
CA SER A 26 -17.25 -15.39 11.65
C SER A 26 -16.59 -15.55 13.01
N PHE A 27 -17.31 -15.21 14.07
CA PHE A 27 -16.94 -15.48 15.46
C PHE A 27 -17.82 -16.62 15.97
N ASN A 28 -17.19 -17.66 16.47
CA ASN A 28 -17.84 -18.80 17.08
C ASN A 28 -17.56 -18.83 18.57
N LEU A 29 -18.57 -19.09 19.38
CA LEU A 29 -18.43 -19.33 20.83
C LEU A 29 -19.00 -20.69 21.15
N SER A 30 -18.17 -21.56 21.74
CA SER A 30 -18.53 -22.92 22.10
C SER A 30 -18.43 -23.13 23.63
N LEU A 31 -19.45 -23.76 24.21
CA LEU A 31 -19.49 -24.13 25.63
C LEU A 31 -19.17 -25.62 25.77
N SER A 32 -18.39 -26.01 26.78
CA SER A 32 -18.07 -27.43 27.05
C SER A 32 -19.31 -28.26 27.41
N HIS A 33 -20.35 -27.64 27.99
CA HIS A 33 -21.65 -28.23 28.28
C HIS A 33 -22.78 -27.23 28.10
N PRO A 34 -24.01 -27.70 27.80
CA PRO A 34 -25.15 -26.85 27.61
C PRO A 34 -25.43 -25.98 28.85
N ARG A 35 -25.66 -24.69 28.62
CA ARG A 35 -26.08 -23.73 29.65
C ARG A 35 -27.21 -22.84 29.14
N LYS A 36 -28.09 -22.43 30.08
CA LYS A 36 -29.10 -21.42 29.78
C LYS A 36 -28.46 -20.04 29.83
N GLY A 37 -28.71 -19.21 28.82
CA GLY A 37 -28.14 -17.89 28.69
C GLY A 37 -28.00 -17.48 27.23
N SER A 38 -27.30 -16.38 27.01
CA SER A 38 -27.06 -15.77 25.69
C SER A 38 -25.55 -15.50 25.51
N ALA A 39 -25.11 -15.61 24.26
CA ALA A 39 -23.75 -15.24 23.86
C ALA A 39 -23.77 -13.89 23.13
N TRP A 40 -22.71 -13.14 23.31
CA TRP A 40 -22.54 -11.80 22.78
C TRP A 40 -21.13 -11.61 22.26
N LEU A 41 -20.98 -10.74 21.26
CA LEU A 41 -19.70 -10.24 20.77
C LEU A 41 -19.56 -8.77 21.18
N ARG A 42 -18.56 -8.44 21.99
CA ARG A 42 -18.12 -7.05 22.23
C ARG A 42 -17.12 -6.65 21.20
N THR A 43 -17.33 -5.53 20.51
CA THR A 43 -16.47 -5.10 19.40
C THR A 43 -16.64 -3.61 19.11
N ASN A 44 -15.69 -3.05 18.34
CA ASN A 44 -15.80 -1.72 17.70
C ASN A 44 -15.79 -1.80 16.16
N ILE A 45 -15.98 -2.98 15.57
CA ILE A 45 -16.10 -3.17 14.11
C ILE A 45 -17.25 -2.31 13.57
N GLY A 46 -16.98 -1.53 12.50
CA GLY A 46 -17.97 -0.62 11.91
C GLY A 46 -18.14 0.71 12.65
N GLN A 47 -17.26 1.03 13.62
CA GLN A 47 -17.25 2.27 14.38
C GLN A 47 -15.96 3.10 14.21
N ALA A 48 -15.19 2.86 13.12
CA ALA A 48 -13.94 3.59 12.87
C ALA A 48 -14.14 5.12 12.86
N LYS A 49 -15.28 5.60 12.34
CA LYS A 49 -15.60 7.03 12.33
C LYS A 49 -15.80 7.60 13.74
N THR A 50 -16.37 6.83 14.66
CA THR A 50 -16.57 7.21 16.06
C THR A 50 -15.22 7.26 16.78
N ALA A 51 -14.41 6.21 16.64
CA ALA A 51 -13.04 6.15 17.20
C ALA A 51 -12.18 7.33 16.72
N ARG A 52 -12.14 7.61 15.41
CA ARG A 52 -11.41 8.76 14.86
C ARG A 52 -11.86 10.10 15.44
N LYS A 53 -13.17 10.28 15.66
CA LYS A 53 -13.68 11.52 16.27
C LYS A 53 -13.24 11.67 17.73
N GLU A 54 -13.11 10.60 18.48
CA GLU A 54 -12.61 10.65 19.86
C GLU A 54 -11.15 11.06 19.89
N ILE A 55 -10.29 10.45 19.05
CA ILE A 55 -8.87 10.83 18.88
C ILE A 55 -8.75 12.32 18.53
N VAL A 56 -9.56 12.81 17.59
CA VAL A 56 -9.51 14.23 17.18
C VAL A 56 -9.94 15.17 18.30
N ARG A 57 -10.94 14.80 19.10
CA ARG A 57 -11.39 15.61 20.23
C ARG A 57 -10.39 15.61 21.39
N GLU A 58 -9.76 14.48 21.67
CA GLU A 58 -8.72 14.39 22.67
C GLU A 58 -7.56 15.36 22.39
N VAL A 59 -7.12 15.43 21.11
CA VAL A 59 -6.02 16.33 20.74
C VAL A 59 -6.46 17.78 20.65
N ASN A 60 -7.63 18.08 20.04
CA ASN A 60 -8.06 19.44 19.78
C ASN A 60 -8.66 20.15 21.01
N ASN A 61 -9.33 19.39 21.91
CA ASN A 61 -10.14 19.92 23.00
C ASN A 61 -9.68 19.43 24.38
N ASP A 62 -8.66 18.57 24.45
CA ASP A 62 -8.23 17.85 25.66
C ASP A 62 -9.39 17.04 26.33
N GLU A 63 -10.35 16.56 25.50
CA GLU A 63 -11.43 15.70 25.95
C GLU A 63 -10.94 14.25 26.08
N PRO A 64 -11.09 13.58 27.25
CA PRO A 64 -10.69 12.18 27.39
C PRO A 64 -11.52 11.28 26.49
N PRO A 65 -10.95 10.18 25.93
CA PRO A 65 -11.71 9.19 25.19
C PRO A 65 -12.75 8.53 26.09
N LEU A 66 -13.91 8.26 25.54
CA LEU A 66 -15.08 7.71 26.24
C LEU A 66 -15.47 6.31 25.75
N ASP A 67 -14.67 5.71 24.87
CA ASP A 67 -14.86 4.37 24.28
C ASP A 67 -16.28 4.17 23.67
N ARG A 68 -16.83 5.23 23.06
CA ARG A 68 -18.19 5.23 22.46
C ARG A 68 -18.29 4.40 21.19
N ASP A 69 -17.15 3.99 20.65
CA ASP A 69 -17.05 3.09 19.52
C ASP A 69 -17.34 1.63 19.89
N TRP A 70 -17.26 1.26 21.18
CA TRP A 70 -17.53 -0.10 21.64
C TRP A 70 -19.02 -0.37 21.84
N PHE A 71 -19.45 -1.59 21.45
CA PHE A 71 -20.84 -2.07 21.62
C PHE A 71 -20.90 -3.60 21.66
N ASP A 72 -22.04 -4.13 22.11
CA ASP A 72 -22.29 -5.55 22.20
C ASP A 72 -23.33 -5.98 21.16
N ILE A 73 -23.06 -7.08 20.45
CA ILE A 73 -23.94 -7.67 19.44
C ILE A 73 -24.34 -9.08 19.91
N PRO A 74 -25.66 -9.42 19.92
CA PRO A 74 -26.10 -10.76 20.25
C PRO A 74 -25.65 -11.76 19.16
N MET A 75 -25.16 -12.93 19.61
CA MET A 75 -24.79 -14.02 18.72
C MET A 75 -25.98 -14.97 18.47
N ASN A 76 -26.08 -15.50 17.27
CA ASN A 76 -27.09 -16.48 16.90
C ASN A 76 -26.77 -17.85 17.55
N ARG A 77 -27.73 -18.44 18.22
CA ARG A 77 -27.60 -19.79 18.78
C ARG A 77 -27.75 -20.82 17.65
N VAL A 78 -26.73 -21.64 17.44
CA VAL A 78 -26.73 -22.74 16.47
C VAL A 78 -27.30 -24.02 17.10
N ASP A 79 -26.87 -24.33 18.32
CA ASP A 79 -27.36 -25.46 19.12
C ASP A 79 -27.28 -25.15 20.62
N GLU A 80 -27.38 -26.18 21.48
CA GLU A 80 -27.35 -26.00 22.94
C GLU A 80 -26.02 -25.48 23.51
N ARG A 81 -24.91 -25.54 22.70
CA ARG A 81 -23.54 -25.19 23.12
C ARG A 81 -22.85 -24.19 22.23
N ASN A 82 -23.34 -24.01 21.00
CA ASN A 82 -22.63 -23.25 19.99
C ASN A 82 -23.42 -22.01 19.55
N PHE A 83 -22.67 -20.90 19.45
CA PHE A 83 -23.18 -19.60 19.02
C PHE A 83 -22.27 -19.05 17.93
N ILE A 84 -22.84 -18.36 16.95
CA ILE A 84 -22.13 -17.77 15.83
C ILE A 84 -22.63 -16.37 15.51
N ILE A 85 -21.70 -15.52 15.07
CA ILE A 85 -22.01 -14.27 14.38
C ILE A 85 -21.00 -14.02 13.28
N THR A 86 -21.45 -13.56 12.11
CA THR A 86 -20.58 -13.18 10.99
C THR A 86 -20.73 -11.69 10.75
N LEU A 87 -19.62 -10.95 10.75
CA LEU A 87 -19.60 -9.52 10.52
C LEU A 87 -18.84 -9.18 9.26
N PRO A 88 -19.37 -8.28 8.41
CA PRO A 88 -18.66 -7.74 7.27
C PRO A 88 -17.82 -6.53 7.67
N PHE A 89 -16.70 -6.33 6.96
CA PHE A 89 -15.81 -5.18 7.15
C PHE A 89 -16.13 -4.07 6.14
N CYS A 90 -16.81 -3.04 6.62
CA CYS A 90 -17.23 -1.88 5.81
C CYS A 90 -16.22 -0.75 5.81
N GLU A 91 -15.35 -0.68 6.81
CA GLU A 91 -14.45 0.45 7.06
C GLU A 91 -13.00 -0.01 7.17
N VAL A 92 -12.08 0.81 6.69
CA VAL A 92 -10.63 0.67 6.92
C VAL A 92 -10.32 1.11 8.35
N GLY A 93 -9.53 0.33 9.07
CA GLY A 93 -9.13 0.68 10.41
C GLY A 93 -8.58 -0.48 11.22
N HIS A 94 -8.33 -0.18 12.49
CA HIS A 94 -7.93 -1.12 13.50
C HIS A 94 -9.12 -1.41 14.42
N PHE A 95 -9.48 -2.68 14.55
CA PHE A 95 -10.64 -3.12 15.31
C PHE A 95 -10.28 -4.23 16.28
N GLU A 96 -11.11 -4.36 17.31
CA GLU A 96 -10.98 -5.43 18.28
C GLU A 96 -12.33 -6.10 18.53
N ALA A 97 -12.29 -7.38 18.90
CA ALA A 97 -13.50 -8.14 19.22
C ALA A 97 -13.22 -9.25 20.24
N LYS A 98 -14.21 -9.51 21.10
CA LYS A 98 -14.16 -10.65 22.03
C LYS A 98 -15.57 -11.13 22.35
N CYS A 99 -15.79 -12.43 22.29
CA CYS A 99 -17.05 -13.04 22.70
C CYS A 99 -17.18 -13.12 24.22
N PHE A 100 -18.42 -13.13 24.71
CA PHE A 100 -18.72 -13.46 26.11
C PHE A 100 -20.05 -14.19 26.22
N PHE A 101 -20.23 -14.91 27.30
CA PHE A 101 -21.48 -15.60 27.63
C PHE A 101 -22.09 -15.01 28.90
N LEU A 102 -23.40 -14.74 28.86
CA LEU A 102 -24.19 -14.28 30.00
C LEU A 102 -25.21 -15.38 30.35
N SER A 103 -25.06 -15.96 31.52
CA SER A 103 -25.98 -16.97 32.06
C SER A 103 -27.26 -16.30 32.56
N ASP A 104 -28.44 -16.93 32.37
CA ASP A 104 -29.72 -16.37 32.83
C ASP A 104 -29.78 -16.11 34.35
N ASN A 105 -28.94 -16.80 35.12
CA ASN A 105 -28.89 -16.70 36.57
C ASN A 105 -27.72 -15.85 37.10
N GLU A 106 -26.90 -15.26 36.22
CA GLU A 106 -25.71 -14.50 36.59
C GLU A 106 -25.78 -13.08 36.02
N THR A 107 -25.29 -12.10 36.76
CA THR A 107 -25.23 -10.70 36.33
C THR A 107 -23.90 -10.33 35.67
N SER A 108 -22.89 -11.17 35.80
CA SER A 108 -21.55 -10.93 35.28
C SER A 108 -21.28 -11.82 34.08
N PRO A 109 -20.77 -11.23 32.97
CA PRO A 109 -20.40 -12.00 31.79
C PRO A 109 -19.17 -12.86 32.06
N VAL A 110 -19.13 -14.02 31.42
CA VAL A 110 -17.96 -14.91 31.40
C VAL A 110 -17.25 -14.77 30.06
N TRP A 111 -15.94 -14.49 30.14
CA TRP A 111 -15.09 -14.27 28.99
C TRP A 111 -14.14 -15.44 28.76
N PRO A 112 -13.85 -15.81 27.50
CA PRO A 112 -12.70 -16.67 27.21
C PRO A 112 -11.40 -16.03 27.70
N GLU A 113 -10.45 -16.86 28.11
CA GLU A 113 -9.15 -16.39 28.60
C GLU A 113 -8.31 -15.82 27.44
N GLY A 114 -7.53 -14.75 27.70
CA GLY A 114 -6.67 -14.08 26.74
C GLY A 114 -7.15 -12.67 26.38
N SER A 115 -6.39 -11.98 25.51
CA SER A 115 -6.71 -10.64 25.00
C SER A 115 -7.79 -10.67 23.92
N ASN A 116 -8.24 -9.50 23.47
CA ASN A 116 -9.16 -9.39 22.34
C ASN A 116 -8.53 -9.96 21.05
N VAL A 117 -9.36 -10.38 20.11
CA VAL A 117 -8.95 -10.60 18.71
C VAL A 117 -8.73 -9.23 18.09
N VAL A 118 -7.57 -9.03 17.47
CA VAL A 118 -7.20 -7.80 16.78
C VAL A 118 -7.41 -7.98 15.28
N ILE A 119 -8.09 -7.05 14.65
CA ILE A 119 -8.40 -7.10 13.23
C ILE A 119 -7.96 -5.77 12.58
N ASN A 120 -6.98 -5.84 11.71
CA ASN A 120 -6.58 -4.73 10.85
C ASN A 120 -7.29 -4.87 9.50
N VAL A 121 -7.99 -3.83 9.08
CA VAL A 121 -8.74 -3.82 7.82
C VAL A 121 -8.13 -2.82 6.86
N GLU A 122 -7.65 -3.35 5.74
CA GLU A 122 -7.02 -2.62 4.65
C GLU A 122 -8.04 -2.18 3.58
N PRO A 123 -7.72 -1.18 2.75
CA PRO A 123 -8.53 -0.84 1.58
C PRO A 123 -8.71 -2.04 0.64
N ALA A 124 -9.89 -2.17 0.04
CA ALA A 124 -10.21 -3.27 -0.86
C ALA A 124 -9.24 -3.43 -2.05
N GLY A 125 -8.71 -2.31 -2.56
CA GLY A 125 -7.79 -2.28 -3.70
C GLY A 125 -6.38 -2.79 -3.41
N THR A 126 -6.06 -3.14 -2.15
CA THR A 126 -4.71 -3.54 -1.73
C THR A 126 -4.58 -5.05 -1.45
N CYS A 127 -5.61 -5.85 -1.75
CA CYS A 127 -5.61 -7.29 -1.47
C CYS A 127 -4.61 -8.10 -2.33
N CYS A 128 -4.05 -7.51 -3.37
CA CYS A 128 -2.96 -8.09 -4.15
C CYS A 128 -2.26 -7.03 -5.02
N SER A 129 -1.13 -7.41 -5.63
CA SER A 129 -0.47 -6.61 -6.68
C SER A 129 -0.03 -5.20 -6.22
N ASN A 130 0.48 -5.07 -5.00
CA ASN A 130 0.98 -3.80 -4.45
C ASN A 130 2.41 -3.54 -4.93
N ILE A 131 2.56 -3.29 -6.24
CA ILE A 131 3.84 -3.19 -6.95
C ILE A 131 4.23 -1.71 -7.07
N ILE A 132 5.33 -1.32 -6.41
CA ILE A 132 5.78 0.06 -6.30
C ILE A 132 7.00 0.31 -7.20
N TYR A 133 6.93 1.34 -8.04
CA TYR A 133 8.08 1.92 -8.72
C TYR A 133 8.48 3.21 -8.00
N ASN A 134 9.65 3.21 -7.34
CA ASN A 134 10.16 4.36 -6.60
C ASN A 134 10.94 5.27 -7.53
N VAL A 135 10.49 6.51 -7.67
CA VAL A 135 10.93 7.48 -8.67
C VAL A 135 11.66 8.66 -8.04
N PHE A 136 12.87 8.91 -8.50
CA PHE A 136 13.54 10.19 -8.30
C PHE A 136 13.41 11.03 -9.57
N VAL A 137 12.47 11.98 -9.59
CA VAL A 137 12.09 12.77 -10.78
C VAL A 137 13.31 13.41 -11.47
N ARG A 138 14.26 13.93 -10.69
CA ARG A 138 15.49 14.59 -11.22
C ARG A 138 16.32 13.70 -12.14
N GLN A 139 16.20 12.37 -12.07
CA GLN A 139 16.96 11.43 -12.90
C GLN A 139 16.34 11.19 -14.27
N PHE A 140 15.12 11.68 -14.52
CA PHE A 140 14.44 11.58 -15.81
C PHE A 140 14.88 12.69 -16.77
N GLY A 141 14.28 12.73 -17.95
CA GLY A 141 14.60 13.73 -18.97
C GLY A 141 16.03 13.63 -19.48
N PRO A 142 16.79 14.74 -19.47
CA PRO A 142 18.14 14.77 -20.03
C PRO A 142 19.11 13.77 -19.38
N ASN A 143 18.93 13.48 -18.08
CA ASN A 143 19.87 12.69 -17.28
C ASN A 143 19.66 11.19 -17.38
N LYS A 144 18.53 10.70 -17.89
CA LYS A 144 18.17 9.27 -17.78
C LYS A 144 19.11 8.33 -18.53
N ARG A 145 19.81 8.79 -19.60
CA ARG A 145 20.71 7.97 -20.44
C ARG A 145 22.18 8.29 -20.25
N GLY A 146 22.55 9.30 -19.49
CA GLY A 146 23.95 9.70 -19.29
C GLY A 146 24.06 11.07 -18.66
N ASN A 147 25.26 11.57 -18.47
CA ASN A 147 25.48 12.93 -17.96
C ASN A 147 25.08 13.95 -19.05
N PHE A 148 24.14 14.79 -18.72
CA PHE A 148 23.64 15.84 -19.61
C PHE A 148 24.69 16.95 -19.84
N LEU A 149 25.53 17.20 -18.83
CA LEU A 149 26.56 18.24 -18.90
C LEU A 149 27.80 17.70 -19.61
N ASN A 150 28.23 18.38 -20.66
CA ASN A 150 29.55 18.14 -21.21
C ASN A 150 30.65 18.73 -20.30
N PRO A 151 31.93 18.31 -20.43
CA PRO A 151 33.00 18.80 -19.57
C PRO A 151 33.17 20.34 -19.55
N ALA A 152 32.90 21.01 -20.68
CA ALA A 152 33.01 22.46 -20.77
C ALA A 152 31.92 23.19 -19.95
N ASP A 153 30.68 22.63 -19.95
CA ASP A 153 29.58 23.16 -19.12
C ASP A 153 29.85 22.92 -17.64
N GLU A 154 30.42 21.76 -17.29
CA GLU A 154 30.83 21.50 -15.88
C GLU A 154 31.91 22.48 -15.39
N ASP A 155 32.93 22.79 -16.21
CA ASP A 155 33.97 23.75 -15.88
C ASP A 155 33.42 25.18 -15.76
N LEU A 156 32.48 25.55 -16.64
CA LEU A 156 31.79 26.86 -16.55
C LEU A 156 30.98 26.93 -15.26
N ILE A 157 30.19 25.90 -14.91
CA ILE A 157 29.40 25.84 -13.67
C ILE A 157 30.31 25.93 -12.45
N ARG A 158 31.44 25.20 -12.42
CA ARG A 158 32.42 25.29 -11.33
C ARG A 158 33.02 26.68 -11.21
N THR A 159 33.25 27.35 -12.32
CA THR A 159 33.77 28.74 -12.35
C THR A 159 32.73 29.71 -11.79
N LEU A 160 31.48 29.56 -12.17
CA LEU A 160 30.38 30.36 -11.63
C LEU A 160 30.21 30.18 -10.13
N ASP A 161 30.24 28.91 -9.65
CA ASP A 161 30.17 28.59 -8.22
C ASP A 161 31.29 29.25 -7.41
N LYS A 162 32.54 29.24 -7.94
CA LYS A 162 33.68 29.93 -7.31
C LYS A 162 33.47 31.45 -7.21
N ASN A 163 32.70 31.99 -8.12
CA ASN A 163 32.35 33.42 -8.16
C ASN A 163 31.08 33.76 -7.36
N GLY A 164 30.54 32.79 -6.59
CA GLY A 164 29.37 32.99 -5.73
C GLY A 164 28.02 32.83 -6.43
N TYR A 165 27.98 32.35 -7.66
CA TYR A 165 26.74 32.07 -8.38
C TYR A 165 26.30 30.63 -8.12
N ALA A 166 25.10 30.44 -7.58
CA ALA A 166 24.50 29.10 -7.38
C ALA A 166 23.81 28.65 -8.66
N VAL A 167 24.52 27.90 -9.50
CA VAL A 167 23.94 27.35 -10.73
C VAL A 167 23.40 25.97 -10.50
N ILE A 168 22.09 25.81 -10.75
CA ILE A 168 21.41 24.51 -10.75
C ILE A 168 21.17 24.14 -12.22
N PRO A 169 21.84 23.08 -12.75
CA PRO A 169 21.65 22.67 -14.12
C PRO A 169 20.25 22.07 -14.33
N PRO A 170 19.77 21.98 -15.58
CA PRO A 170 18.54 21.28 -15.90
C PRO A 170 18.57 19.84 -15.38
N SER A 171 17.42 19.39 -14.89
CA SER A 171 17.21 18.00 -14.45
C SER A 171 15.86 17.50 -14.94
N GLY A 172 15.49 16.26 -14.63
CA GLY A 172 14.20 15.69 -14.98
C GLY A 172 13.03 16.45 -14.34
N THR A 173 11.93 16.51 -15.07
CA THR A 173 10.69 17.19 -14.69
C THR A 173 9.51 16.21 -14.59
N PHE A 174 8.39 16.65 -14.01
CA PHE A 174 7.15 15.86 -14.00
C PHE A 174 6.70 15.47 -15.41
N ARG A 175 6.81 16.36 -16.39
CA ARG A 175 6.45 16.07 -17.78
C ARG A 175 7.41 15.09 -18.45
N ASP A 176 8.67 15.05 -18.02
CA ASP A 176 9.59 14.00 -18.47
C ASP A 176 9.20 12.63 -17.91
N LEU A 177 8.75 12.57 -16.66
CA LEU A 177 8.22 11.34 -16.09
C LEU A 177 6.92 10.89 -16.76
N ILE A 178 6.01 11.82 -17.11
CA ILE A 178 4.77 11.50 -17.81
C ILE A 178 5.05 10.77 -19.14
N LYS A 179 6.12 11.11 -19.85
CA LYS A 179 6.51 10.46 -21.12
C LYS A 179 6.89 8.96 -20.94
N GLU A 180 7.25 8.56 -19.71
CA GLU A 180 7.70 7.20 -19.41
C GLU A 180 6.63 6.35 -18.69
N LEU A 181 5.45 6.88 -18.41
CA LEU A 181 4.43 6.17 -17.64
C LEU A 181 3.90 4.92 -18.35
N ASP A 182 3.80 4.92 -19.68
CA ASP A 182 3.38 3.75 -20.45
C ASP A 182 4.37 2.60 -20.25
N PHE A 183 5.68 2.89 -20.28
CA PHE A 183 6.70 1.91 -19.99
C PHE A 183 6.59 1.40 -18.54
N ILE A 184 6.48 2.30 -17.55
CA ILE A 184 6.51 1.93 -16.14
C ILE A 184 5.23 1.18 -15.73
N ILE A 185 4.07 1.65 -16.16
CA ILE A 185 2.78 1.10 -15.72
C ILE A 185 2.32 -0.05 -16.63
N ASP A 186 2.34 0.17 -17.95
CA ASP A 186 1.77 -0.80 -18.88
C ASP A 186 2.77 -1.91 -19.25
N GLU A 187 4.04 -1.56 -19.51
CA GLU A 187 5.05 -2.53 -19.92
C GLU A 187 5.68 -3.25 -18.73
N LEU A 188 6.19 -2.54 -17.72
CA LEU A 188 6.73 -3.17 -16.51
C LEU A 188 5.65 -3.71 -15.58
N GLY A 189 4.44 -3.19 -15.66
CA GLY A 189 3.32 -3.63 -14.85
C GLY A 189 3.30 -3.09 -13.42
N CYS A 190 3.93 -1.95 -13.14
CA CYS A 190 3.87 -1.30 -11.83
C CYS A 190 2.49 -0.69 -11.59
N ARG A 191 2.01 -0.70 -10.35
CA ARG A 191 0.70 -0.15 -10.01
C ARG A 191 0.76 1.12 -9.17
N ILE A 192 1.90 1.41 -8.58
CA ILE A 192 2.09 2.56 -7.72
C ILE A 192 3.36 3.29 -8.14
N ILE A 193 3.24 4.58 -8.40
CA ILE A 193 4.37 5.49 -8.62
C ILE A 193 4.64 6.20 -7.29
N GLN A 194 5.75 5.86 -6.64
CA GLN A 194 6.17 6.52 -5.40
C GLN A 194 7.26 7.54 -5.72
N LEU A 195 6.96 8.82 -5.57
CA LEU A 195 7.91 9.90 -5.81
C LEU A 195 8.75 10.15 -4.55
N LEU A 196 10.07 10.29 -4.70
CA LEU A 196 10.90 10.94 -3.67
C LEU A 196 10.35 12.34 -3.40
N PRO A 197 10.71 12.99 -2.26
CA PRO A 197 10.10 14.26 -1.88
C PRO A 197 10.14 15.30 -3.00
N ILE A 198 9.01 15.96 -3.21
CA ILE A 198 8.79 16.93 -4.28
C ILE A 198 8.74 18.38 -3.77
N HIS A 199 9.07 18.58 -2.51
CA HIS A 199 9.02 19.89 -1.83
C HIS A 199 10.20 20.78 -2.23
N PRO A 200 10.06 22.11 -2.18
CA PRO A 200 11.17 23.02 -2.40
C PRO A 200 12.33 22.75 -1.45
N THR A 201 13.54 22.75 -1.97
CA THR A 201 14.78 22.46 -1.25
C THR A 201 15.67 23.69 -1.13
N PRO A 202 16.60 23.74 -0.15
CA PRO A 202 17.55 24.84 -0.05
C PRO A 202 18.40 24.98 -1.32
N THR A 203 18.44 26.20 -1.88
CA THR A 203 19.21 26.50 -3.09
C THR A 203 20.51 27.29 -2.81
N THR A 204 20.63 27.90 -1.64
CA THR A 204 21.81 28.70 -1.21
C THR A 204 22.29 28.28 0.17
N TYR A 205 21.62 28.73 1.22
CA TYR A 205 21.97 28.37 2.60
C TYR A 205 21.63 26.90 2.89
N ALA A 206 22.59 26.18 3.48
CA ALA A 206 22.47 24.74 3.79
C ALA A 206 22.14 23.84 2.58
N ARG A 207 22.46 24.27 1.36
CA ARG A 207 22.34 23.46 0.16
C ARG A 207 23.39 22.35 0.19
N MET A 208 22.96 21.10 0.20
CA MET A 208 23.82 19.93 0.05
C MET A 208 23.96 19.55 -1.43
N GLY A 209 25.19 19.37 -1.90
CA GLY A 209 25.45 19.08 -3.31
C GLY A 209 24.98 20.15 -4.28
N ARG A 210 24.69 19.76 -5.53
CA ARG A 210 24.30 20.70 -6.60
C ARG A 210 22.85 21.15 -6.50
N PHE A 211 21.96 20.22 -6.16
CA PHE A 211 20.51 20.43 -6.22
C PHE A 211 19.84 20.65 -4.86
N GLY A 212 20.56 20.49 -3.75
CA GLY A 212 19.98 20.40 -2.41
C GLY A 212 19.34 19.03 -2.13
N SER A 213 19.11 18.72 -0.85
CA SER A 213 18.44 17.49 -0.43
C SER A 213 16.93 17.62 -0.61
N PRO A 214 16.24 16.68 -1.28
CA PRO A 214 14.78 16.67 -1.35
C PRO A 214 14.13 16.46 0.03
N TYR A 215 14.87 15.92 0.99
CA TYR A 215 14.41 15.72 2.37
C TYR A 215 14.51 17.01 3.22
N ALA A 216 15.25 18.02 2.76
CA ALA A 216 15.34 19.33 3.45
C ALA A 216 14.19 20.27 3.01
N ALA A 217 12.96 19.88 3.29
CA ALA A 217 11.78 20.61 2.84
C ALA A 217 11.73 22.05 3.40
N LEU A 218 11.58 23.05 2.53
CA LEU A 218 11.33 24.45 2.91
C LEU A 218 9.84 24.74 3.15
N SER A 219 8.97 23.96 2.52
CA SER A 219 7.51 24.02 2.66
C SER A 219 6.90 22.68 2.36
N PHE A 220 6.12 22.12 3.26
CA PHE A 220 5.48 20.82 3.10
C PHE A 220 4.30 20.81 2.12
N THR A 221 3.82 21.96 1.69
CA THR A 221 2.65 22.06 0.79
C THR A 221 2.98 22.66 -0.58
N ALA A 222 4.20 23.09 -0.79
CA ALA A 222 4.67 23.61 -2.08
C ALA A 222 5.36 22.50 -2.90
N VAL A 223 5.43 22.71 -4.20
CA VAL A 223 6.16 21.88 -5.17
C VAL A 223 7.46 22.58 -5.55
N ASP A 224 8.57 21.84 -5.63
CA ASP A 224 9.86 22.37 -6.07
C ASP A 224 9.77 22.84 -7.53
N PRO A 225 10.01 24.13 -7.81
CA PRO A 225 9.98 24.64 -9.19
C PRO A 225 11.01 23.96 -10.10
N ALA A 226 12.09 23.39 -9.56
CA ALA A 226 13.10 22.67 -10.33
C ALA A 226 12.58 21.34 -10.93
N LEU A 227 11.46 20.82 -10.45
CA LEU A 227 10.81 19.62 -10.95
C LEU A 227 9.76 19.89 -12.04
N ALA A 228 9.63 21.15 -12.48
CA ALA A 228 8.69 21.58 -13.52
C ALA A 228 9.42 22.18 -14.72
N GLU A 229 8.85 22.02 -15.89
CA GLU A 229 9.29 22.74 -17.10
C GLU A 229 8.88 24.20 -17.00
N PHE A 230 9.67 25.11 -17.61
CA PHE A 230 9.25 26.49 -17.75
C PHE A 230 8.06 26.57 -18.74
N ASP A 231 6.89 26.80 -18.21
CA ASP A 231 5.65 27.02 -18.99
C ASP A 231 4.89 28.21 -18.37
N PRO A 232 4.71 29.33 -19.11
CA PRO A 232 3.96 30.48 -18.59
C PRO A 232 2.47 30.20 -18.36
N ARG A 233 1.95 29.05 -18.80
CA ARG A 233 0.54 28.64 -18.71
C ARG A 233 0.29 27.64 -17.61
N ALA A 234 1.34 27.04 -17.01
CA ALA A 234 1.21 26.00 -15.99
C ALA A 234 2.26 26.16 -14.88
N THR A 235 1.81 26.36 -13.67
CA THR A 235 2.65 26.40 -12.47
C THR A 235 3.25 25.03 -12.17
N PRO A 236 4.31 24.93 -11.34
CA PRO A 236 4.85 23.66 -10.88
C PRO A 236 3.80 22.76 -10.22
N LEU A 237 2.87 23.33 -9.47
CA LEU A 237 1.76 22.58 -8.88
C LEU A 237 0.80 22.03 -9.94
N GLU A 238 0.47 22.80 -10.94
CA GLU A 238 -0.37 22.33 -12.05
C GLU A 238 0.30 21.23 -12.84
N GLN A 239 1.60 21.29 -13.08
CA GLN A 239 2.34 20.19 -13.74
C GLN A 239 2.43 18.94 -12.85
N PHE A 240 2.50 19.09 -11.54
CA PHE A 240 2.35 17.94 -10.63
C PHE A 240 0.94 17.32 -10.74
N ILE A 241 -0.11 18.14 -10.84
CA ILE A 241 -1.48 17.64 -11.02
C ILE A 241 -1.64 16.97 -12.40
N GLU A 242 -0.97 17.45 -13.46
CA GLU A 242 -0.88 16.77 -14.75
C GLU A 242 -0.29 15.36 -14.60
N LEU A 243 0.77 15.20 -13.80
CA LEU A 243 1.35 13.89 -13.51
C LEU A 243 0.37 13.00 -12.75
N VAL A 244 -0.28 13.51 -11.70
CA VAL A 244 -1.31 12.78 -10.95
C VAL A 244 -2.41 12.27 -11.88
N ASP A 245 -2.91 13.15 -12.76
CA ASP A 245 -3.94 12.81 -13.74
C ASP A 245 -3.47 11.71 -14.69
N ALA A 246 -2.25 11.84 -15.23
CA ALA A 246 -1.68 10.86 -16.16
C ALA A 246 -1.44 9.47 -15.53
N VAL A 247 -1.07 9.41 -14.25
CA VAL A 247 -0.96 8.14 -13.49
C VAL A 247 -2.34 7.52 -13.32
N HIS A 248 -3.33 8.32 -12.93
CA HIS A 248 -4.69 7.85 -12.71
C HIS A 248 -5.38 7.40 -14.02
N GLU A 249 -5.08 8.03 -15.15
CA GLU A 249 -5.56 7.59 -16.47
C GLU A 249 -5.13 6.16 -16.82
N ARG A 250 -4.03 5.67 -16.21
CA ARG A 250 -3.50 4.30 -16.34
C ARG A 250 -3.94 3.36 -15.22
N GLN A 251 -4.93 3.73 -14.42
CA GLN A 251 -5.43 2.94 -13.26
C GLN A 251 -4.33 2.60 -12.24
N ALA A 252 -3.32 3.47 -12.12
CA ALA A 252 -2.25 3.37 -11.12
C ALA A 252 -2.45 4.41 -10.00
N GLY A 253 -1.86 4.16 -8.83
CA GLY A 253 -1.83 5.09 -7.71
C GLY A 253 -0.54 5.92 -7.69
N ILE A 254 -0.61 7.10 -7.07
CA ILE A 254 0.55 7.95 -6.85
C ILE A 254 0.78 8.18 -5.36
N PHE A 255 1.98 7.87 -4.91
CA PHE A 255 2.45 8.14 -3.55
C PHE A 255 3.50 9.22 -3.57
N ILE A 256 3.55 10.03 -2.53
CA ILE A 256 4.67 10.95 -2.29
C ILE A 256 5.42 10.56 -1.02
N ASP A 257 6.73 10.71 -1.08
CA ASP A 257 7.60 10.58 0.08
C ASP A 257 7.57 11.89 0.88
N ILE A 258 7.36 11.80 2.17
CA ILE A 258 7.25 12.96 3.05
C ILE A 258 7.96 12.71 4.39
N ALA A 259 8.95 13.56 4.68
CA ALA A 259 9.68 13.55 5.94
C ALA A 259 9.13 14.64 6.84
N ILE A 260 8.39 14.27 7.88
CA ILE A 260 7.78 15.25 8.80
C ILE A 260 8.42 15.30 10.19
N ASN A 261 9.45 14.52 10.45
CA ASN A 261 10.24 14.56 11.68
C ASN A 261 11.23 15.74 11.72
N HIS A 262 11.50 16.36 10.56
CA HIS A 262 12.43 17.46 10.41
C HIS A 262 12.00 18.40 9.27
N THR A 263 12.71 19.51 9.11
CA THR A 263 12.58 20.42 7.96
C THR A 263 13.95 20.94 7.55
N GLY A 264 14.07 21.55 6.37
CA GLY A 264 15.32 22.19 5.94
C GLY A 264 15.60 23.50 6.67
N TRP A 265 16.85 23.90 6.73
CA TRP A 265 17.21 25.25 7.18
C TRP A 265 16.53 26.30 6.29
N ALA A 266 16.13 27.42 6.91
CA ALA A 266 15.37 28.49 6.27
C ALA A 266 13.97 28.08 5.76
N ALA A 267 13.42 26.97 6.26
CA ALA A 267 12.02 26.63 6.02
C ALA A 267 11.09 27.72 6.60
N SER A 268 9.91 27.87 6.01
CA SER A 268 8.92 28.86 6.46
C SER A 268 8.54 28.72 7.94
N LEU A 269 8.61 27.50 8.47
CA LEU A 269 8.35 27.22 9.89
C LEU A 269 9.33 27.88 10.85
N HIS A 270 10.57 28.17 10.44
CA HIS A 270 11.54 28.85 11.27
C HIS A 270 11.10 30.26 11.64
N GLU A 271 10.38 30.94 10.75
CA GLU A 271 9.86 32.30 10.96
C GLU A 271 8.45 32.29 11.56
N THR A 272 7.58 31.40 11.04
CA THR A 272 6.16 31.39 11.40
C THR A 272 5.88 30.69 12.73
N HIS A 273 6.64 29.60 13.03
CA HIS A 273 6.44 28.76 14.21
C HIS A 273 7.76 28.29 14.82
N PRO A 274 8.64 29.22 15.25
CA PRO A 274 9.97 28.91 15.81
C PRO A 274 9.90 28.02 17.07
N GLN A 275 8.75 27.98 17.76
CA GLN A 275 8.49 27.14 18.92
C GLN A 275 8.29 25.65 18.57
N TRP A 276 8.12 25.30 17.29
CA TRP A 276 8.03 23.92 16.83
C TRP A 276 9.40 23.29 16.53
N LEU A 277 10.50 24.02 16.74
CA LEU A 277 11.84 23.51 16.53
C LEU A 277 12.45 23.08 17.87
N VAL A 278 12.99 21.86 17.91
CA VAL A 278 13.73 21.38 19.08
C VAL A 278 14.98 22.26 19.27
N ARG A 279 15.24 22.65 20.51
CA ARG A 279 16.43 23.40 20.89
C ARG A 279 17.21 22.67 21.97
N ASN A 280 18.53 22.67 21.83
CA ASN A 280 19.43 22.19 22.85
C ASN A 280 19.45 23.13 24.08
N PRO A 281 20.08 22.75 25.20
CA PRO A 281 20.19 23.62 26.40
C PRO A 281 20.85 25.01 26.16
N ASP A 282 21.67 25.11 25.11
CA ASP A 282 22.32 26.36 24.74
C ASP A 282 21.43 27.26 23.85
N GLY A 283 20.18 26.81 23.57
CA GLY A 283 19.20 27.52 22.76
C GLY A 283 19.40 27.40 21.24
N GLN A 284 20.35 26.59 20.78
CA GLN A 284 20.57 26.32 19.36
C GLN A 284 19.55 25.29 18.85
N ILE A 285 19.15 25.44 17.59
CA ILE A 285 18.28 24.49 16.93
C ILE A 285 18.99 23.13 16.82
N GLU A 286 18.29 22.05 17.19
CA GLU A 286 18.81 20.70 17.12
C GLU A 286 18.82 20.19 15.68
N VAL A 287 19.91 19.53 15.31
CA VAL A 287 20.10 18.88 14.00
C VAL A 287 19.87 17.37 14.17
N PRO A 288 18.96 16.77 13.37
CA PRO A 288 18.67 15.33 13.50
C PRO A 288 19.80 14.47 12.94
N GLY A 289 19.76 13.20 13.27
CA GLY A 289 20.70 12.22 12.75
C GLY A 289 20.31 10.80 13.19
N ALA A 290 20.84 9.81 12.49
CA ALA A 290 20.69 8.40 12.83
C ALA A 290 21.96 7.62 12.48
N TRP A 291 22.18 6.51 13.15
CA TRP A 291 23.31 5.57 12.93
C TRP A 291 24.70 6.23 12.91
N GLY A 292 24.87 7.27 13.76
CA GLY A 292 26.14 8.00 13.85
C GLY A 292 26.37 9.02 12.73
N VAL A 293 25.40 9.26 11.87
CA VAL A 293 25.43 10.29 10.82
C VAL A 293 24.56 11.46 11.25
N VAL A 294 25.13 12.68 11.20
CA VAL A 294 24.42 13.94 11.45
C VAL A 294 23.93 14.50 10.11
N TRP A 295 22.65 14.84 10.03
CA TRP A 295 22.04 15.43 8.82
C TRP A 295 22.07 16.98 8.93
N ALA A 296 23.23 17.53 8.61
CA ALA A 296 23.55 18.96 8.88
C ALA A 296 22.69 19.98 8.11
N ASP A 297 21.97 19.55 7.09
CA ASP A 297 21.04 20.34 6.28
C ASP A 297 19.61 20.37 6.84
N LEU A 298 19.35 19.67 7.95
CA LEU A 298 18.02 19.48 8.53
C LEU A 298 17.92 20.10 9.93
N THR A 299 16.69 20.35 10.39
CA THR A 299 16.35 20.81 11.73
C THR A 299 15.21 20.00 12.31
N THR A 300 15.35 19.57 13.57
CA THR A 300 14.40 18.67 14.25
C THR A 300 13.11 19.40 14.64
N LEU A 301 11.95 18.78 14.37
CA LEU A 301 10.62 19.28 14.76
C LEU A 301 10.20 18.71 16.13
N ASP A 302 9.60 19.55 16.97
CA ASP A 302 9.18 19.24 18.33
C ASP A 302 7.73 18.73 18.40
N TYR A 303 7.57 17.42 18.37
CA TYR A 303 6.28 16.74 18.48
C TYR A 303 5.66 16.74 19.90
N SER A 304 6.24 17.44 20.87
CA SER A 304 5.53 17.76 22.12
C SER A 304 4.42 18.80 21.90
N ASN A 305 4.46 19.54 20.78
CA ASN A 305 3.46 20.53 20.41
C ASN A 305 2.30 19.91 19.61
N LYS A 306 1.11 19.85 20.20
CA LYS A 306 -0.10 19.33 19.52
C LYS A 306 -0.52 20.17 18.29
N ASP A 307 -0.24 21.48 18.27
CA ASP A 307 -0.50 22.35 17.13
C ASP A 307 0.30 21.91 15.88
N LEU A 308 1.51 21.38 16.07
CA LEU A 308 2.29 20.78 14.99
C LEU A 308 1.58 19.57 14.40
N TRP A 309 0.91 18.74 15.22
CA TRP A 309 0.14 17.60 14.74
C TRP A 309 -1.02 18.02 13.84
N GLN A 310 -1.71 19.12 14.24
CA GLN A 310 -2.80 19.69 13.45
C GLN A 310 -2.31 20.21 12.10
N TYR A 311 -1.20 20.95 12.11
CA TYR A 311 -0.56 21.43 10.90
C TYR A 311 -0.15 20.28 9.96
N MET A 312 0.50 19.24 10.49
CA MET A 312 0.91 18.10 9.69
C MET A 312 -0.30 17.32 9.12
N ALA A 313 -1.36 17.13 9.90
CA ALA A 313 -2.59 16.54 9.37
C ALA A 313 -3.15 17.36 8.18
N ASP A 314 -3.12 18.68 8.26
CA ASP A 314 -3.56 19.56 7.16
C ASP A 314 -2.61 19.50 5.94
N VAL A 315 -1.31 19.24 6.15
CA VAL A 315 -0.35 18.95 5.06
C VAL A 315 -0.78 17.71 4.30
N PHE A 316 -1.00 16.58 4.98
CA PHE A 316 -1.45 15.33 4.34
C PHE A 316 -2.79 15.51 3.62
N LEU A 317 -3.75 16.15 4.26
CA LEU A 317 -5.04 16.47 3.65
C LEU A 317 -4.90 17.36 2.40
N THR A 318 -3.94 18.25 2.38
CA THR A 318 -3.68 19.11 1.21
C THR A 318 -3.22 18.28 0.02
N TRP A 319 -2.37 17.28 0.22
CA TRP A 319 -1.92 16.39 -0.84
C TRP A 319 -3.02 15.41 -1.29
N CYS A 320 -3.82 14.88 -0.37
CA CYS A 320 -5.00 14.08 -0.74
C CYS A 320 -5.98 14.88 -1.62
N ARG A 321 -6.22 16.17 -1.30
CA ARG A 321 -7.05 17.07 -2.12
C ARG A 321 -6.49 17.30 -3.53
N ARG A 322 -5.19 17.11 -3.73
CA ARG A 322 -4.49 17.19 -5.02
C ARG A 322 -4.46 15.86 -5.77
N GLY A 323 -5.01 14.80 -5.17
CA GLY A 323 -5.16 13.48 -5.78
C GLY A 323 -4.08 12.48 -5.40
N VAL A 324 -3.26 12.73 -4.40
CA VAL A 324 -2.30 11.76 -3.87
C VAL A 324 -3.05 10.64 -3.16
N ASP A 325 -2.73 9.37 -3.50
CA ASP A 325 -3.39 8.17 -3.00
C ASP A 325 -2.72 7.61 -1.74
N GLY A 326 -1.45 7.93 -1.52
CA GLY A 326 -0.72 7.45 -0.35
C GLY A 326 0.58 8.19 -0.09
N PHE A 327 1.19 7.85 1.03
CA PHE A 327 2.39 8.50 1.55
C PHE A 327 3.41 7.48 2.02
N ARG A 328 4.65 7.62 1.59
CA ARG A 328 5.80 7.01 2.25
C ARG A 328 6.25 7.97 3.33
N CYS A 329 6.17 7.56 4.59
CA CYS A 329 6.50 8.38 5.75
C CYS A 329 7.94 8.10 6.17
N ASP A 330 8.83 9.01 5.76
CA ASP A 330 10.28 8.95 5.99
C ASP A 330 10.60 8.96 7.48
N ALA A 331 11.45 8.03 7.92
CA ALA A 331 11.84 7.86 9.33
C ALA A 331 10.64 7.96 10.29
N GLY A 332 9.50 7.38 9.90
CA GLY A 332 8.24 7.51 10.61
C GLY A 332 8.28 7.01 12.05
N TYR A 333 9.24 6.13 12.39
CA TYR A 333 9.50 5.66 13.74
C TYR A 333 10.01 6.75 14.71
N MET A 334 10.47 7.89 14.19
CA MET A 334 10.91 9.04 14.99
C MET A 334 9.73 9.90 15.47
N ILE A 335 8.53 9.69 14.93
CA ILE A 335 7.32 10.43 15.30
C ILE A 335 6.56 9.65 16.38
N PRO A 336 6.07 10.29 17.45
CA PRO A 336 5.27 9.63 18.48
C PRO A 336 4.00 9.00 17.91
N VAL A 337 3.68 7.77 18.34
CA VAL A 337 2.46 7.06 17.90
C VAL A 337 1.18 7.88 18.06
N PRO A 338 0.94 8.62 19.16
CA PRO A 338 -0.25 9.47 19.29
C PRO A 338 -0.36 10.56 18.21
N ALA A 339 0.78 11.12 17.75
CA ALA A 339 0.77 12.08 16.65
C ALA A 339 0.32 11.42 15.34
N TRP A 340 0.82 10.21 15.05
CA TRP A 340 0.36 9.42 13.91
C TRP A 340 -1.11 9.06 14.00
N GLN A 341 -1.59 8.62 15.17
CA GLN A 341 -3.03 8.36 15.39
C GLN A 341 -3.90 9.55 15.01
N TYR A 342 -3.51 10.75 15.45
CA TYR A 342 -4.23 11.97 15.13
C TYR A 342 -4.18 12.31 13.63
N ILE A 343 -2.99 12.28 13.02
CA ILE A 343 -2.80 12.60 11.59
C ILE A 343 -3.62 11.65 10.73
N VAL A 344 -3.48 10.34 10.95
CA VAL A 344 -4.20 9.31 10.20
C VAL A 344 -5.72 9.42 10.41
N ALA A 345 -6.18 9.67 11.64
CA ALA A 345 -7.60 9.87 11.93
C ALA A 345 -8.19 11.05 11.16
N ARG A 346 -7.48 12.19 11.11
CA ARG A 346 -7.88 13.39 10.36
C ARG A 346 -7.96 13.13 8.85
N VAL A 347 -6.98 12.40 8.30
CA VAL A 347 -6.93 12.09 6.87
C VAL A 347 -8.05 11.12 6.51
N ARG A 348 -8.18 10.01 7.23
CA ARG A 348 -9.17 8.96 6.91
C ARG A 348 -10.62 9.36 7.17
N ASP A 349 -10.86 10.41 7.95
CA ASP A 349 -12.21 10.97 8.06
C ASP A 349 -12.72 11.55 6.73
N GLN A 350 -11.81 11.99 5.83
CA GLN A 350 -12.12 12.55 4.52
C GLN A 350 -11.72 11.63 3.35
N TYR A 351 -10.62 10.89 3.49
CA TYR A 351 -10.02 10.01 2.48
C TYR A 351 -9.74 8.63 3.11
N PRO A 352 -10.77 7.79 3.29
CA PRO A 352 -10.68 6.56 4.09
C PRO A 352 -9.70 5.53 3.51
N ASP A 353 -9.47 5.52 2.20
CA ASP A 353 -8.62 4.54 1.52
C ASP A 353 -7.17 5.03 1.32
N THR A 354 -6.78 6.19 1.89
CA THR A 354 -5.40 6.69 1.83
C THR A 354 -4.44 5.71 2.48
N ILE A 355 -3.37 5.36 1.75
CA ILE A 355 -2.33 4.44 2.21
C ILE A 355 -1.22 5.21 2.96
N PHE A 356 -0.86 4.70 4.13
CA PHE A 356 0.31 5.13 4.88
C PHE A 356 1.33 4.00 4.89
N LEU A 357 2.48 4.24 4.26
CA LEU A 357 3.62 3.32 4.17
C LEU A 357 4.73 3.84 5.08
N LEU A 358 5.05 3.08 6.12
CA LEU A 358 6.11 3.40 7.06
C LEU A 358 7.48 3.07 6.47
N GLU A 359 8.38 4.03 6.42
CA GLU A 359 9.81 3.75 6.39
C GLU A 359 10.26 3.54 7.84
N GLY A 360 10.50 2.28 8.18
CA GLY A 360 10.85 1.84 9.54
C GLY A 360 12.22 1.18 9.62
N LEU A 361 13.05 1.34 8.58
CA LEU A 361 14.34 0.66 8.47
C LEU A 361 15.30 1.09 9.59
N GLY A 362 15.89 0.08 10.27
CA GLY A 362 16.79 0.31 11.40
C GLY A 362 16.12 0.76 12.70
N GLY A 363 14.81 0.94 12.71
CA GLY A 363 14.00 1.13 13.91
C GLY A 363 13.79 -0.18 14.67
N LYS A 364 13.27 -0.10 15.90
CA LYS A 364 12.83 -1.30 16.63
C LYS A 364 11.55 -1.85 15.98
N ILE A 365 11.51 -3.14 15.67
CA ILE A 365 10.35 -3.81 15.09
C ILE A 365 9.08 -3.61 15.91
N SER A 366 9.19 -3.60 17.25
CA SER A 366 8.06 -3.29 18.14
C SER A 366 7.46 -1.91 17.90
N VAL A 367 8.29 -0.91 17.56
CA VAL A 367 7.82 0.46 17.24
C VAL A 367 7.09 0.45 15.89
N SER A 368 7.63 -0.25 14.89
CA SER A 368 6.98 -0.39 13.59
C SER A 368 5.62 -1.10 13.72
N ARG A 369 5.54 -2.17 14.53
CA ARG A 369 4.27 -2.86 14.82
C ARG A 369 3.28 -1.96 15.57
N ASP A 370 3.73 -1.13 16.52
CA ASP A 370 2.88 -0.15 17.21
C ASP A 370 2.33 0.90 16.25
N ILE A 371 3.14 1.37 15.27
CA ILE A 371 2.68 2.32 14.27
C ILE A 371 1.67 1.68 13.32
N LEU A 372 1.90 0.44 12.87
CA LEU A 372 0.94 -0.29 12.04
C LEU A 372 -0.40 -0.47 12.77
N ASN A 373 -0.39 -0.89 14.02
CA ASN A 373 -1.59 -1.18 14.79
C ASN A 373 -2.22 0.09 15.39
N LYS A 374 -1.54 0.72 16.35
CA LYS A 374 -2.06 1.88 17.09
C LYS A 374 -2.04 3.15 16.23
N GLY A 375 -0.96 3.37 15.46
CA GLY A 375 -0.86 4.48 14.50
C GLY A 375 -1.79 4.30 13.31
N ASN A 376 -2.32 3.09 13.11
CA ASN A 376 -3.24 2.72 12.05
C ASN A 376 -2.65 2.93 10.65
N PHE A 377 -1.35 2.58 10.48
CA PHE A 377 -0.70 2.52 9.18
C PHE A 377 -1.11 1.25 8.43
N ASN A 378 -0.91 1.27 7.12
CA ASN A 378 -1.25 0.16 6.24
C ASN A 378 -0.05 -0.77 6.01
N TRP A 379 1.08 -0.17 5.63
CA TRP A 379 2.24 -0.90 5.14
C TRP A 379 3.52 -0.43 5.85
N SER A 380 4.54 -1.29 5.83
CA SER A 380 5.88 -0.95 6.26
C SER A 380 6.93 -1.50 5.29
N TYR A 381 8.08 -0.84 5.21
CA TYR A 381 9.25 -1.40 4.56
C TYR A 381 9.68 -2.67 5.30
N SER A 382 10.04 -3.69 4.53
CA SER A 382 10.67 -4.90 5.03
C SER A 382 12.19 -4.78 4.94
N GLU A 383 12.90 -5.23 5.96
CA GLU A 383 14.37 -5.32 5.91
C GLU A 383 14.88 -6.56 5.18
N LEU A 384 14.01 -7.40 4.61
CA LEU A 384 14.41 -8.61 3.90
C LEU A 384 15.38 -8.32 2.73
N PHE A 385 15.25 -7.18 2.06
CA PHE A 385 16.17 -6.80 0.97
C PHE A 385 17.60 -6.56 1.43
N GLN A 386 17.85 -6.29 2.71
CA GLN A 386 19.17 -6.14 3.31
C GLN A 386 19.80 -7.48 3.68
N ASN A 387 19.02 -8.56 3.66
CA ASN A 387 19.46 -9.89 4.06
C ASN A 387 19.89 -10.67 2.83
N TYR A 388 21.15 -11.10 2.80
CA TYR A 388 21.80 -11.64 1.60
C TYR A 388 22.16 -13.10 1.70
N ASP A 389 22.32 -13.63 2.91
CA ASP A 389 22.65 -15.03 3.12
C ASP A 389 21.43 -15.80 3.67
N ARG A 390 21.55 -17.11 3.64
CA ARG A 390 20.52 -18.04 4.08
C ARG A 390 20.11 -17.82 5.54
N SER A 391 21.09 -17.70 6.44
CA SER A 391 20.84 -17.55 7.88
C SER A 391 20.06 -16.28 8.19
N GLN A 392 20.41 -15.18 7.53
CA GLN A 392 19.69 -13.91 7.67
C GLN A 392 18.24 -14.02 7.18
N ILE A 393 18.03 -14.65 6.01
CA ILE A 393 16.68 -14.84 5.46
C ILE A 393 15.85 -15.77 6.35
N GLU A 394 16.44 -16.87 6.85
CA GLU A 394 15.78 -17.81 7.78
C GLU A 394 15.32 -17.12 9.08
N THR A 395 16.04 -16.11 9.53
CA THR A 395 15.69 -15.32 10.71
C THR A 395 14.60 -14.28 10.41
N TYR A 396 14.72 -13.58 9.28
CA TYR A 396 13.92 -12.39 8.99
C TYR A 396 12.57 -12.70 8.33
N LEU A 397 12.52 -13.73 7.46
CA LEU A 397 11.32 -14.05 6.70
C LEU A 397 10.13 -14.46 7.58
N PRO A 398 10.28 -15.29 8.65
CA PRO A 398 9.17 -15.61 9.52
C PRO A 398 8.52 -14.39 10.18
N GLU A 399 9.32 -13.41 10.57
CA GLU A 399 8.82 -12.18 11.21
C GLU A 399 8.06 -11.30 10.21
N THR A 400 8.57 -11.12 8.99
CA THR A 400 7.86 -10.38 7.95
C THR A 400 6.56 -11.09 7.54
N ASN A 401 6.54 -12.42 7.55
CA ASN A 401 5.33 -13.22 7.30
C ASN A 401 4.28 -12.96 8.40
N GLU A 402 4.70 -12.97 9.67
CA GLU A 402 3.80 -12.70 10.80
C GLU A 402 3.19 -11.29 10.70
N ILE A 403 4.04 -10.27 10.47
CA ILE A 403 3.56 -8.89 10.31
C ILE A 403 2.57 -8.78 9.15
N SER A 404 2.89 -9.40 7.99
CA SER A 404 2.04 -9.33 6.80
C SER A 404 0.72 -10.11 6.93
N ALA A 405 0.65 -11.07 7.85
CA ALA A 405 -0.56 -11.82 8.13
C ALA A 405 -1.48 -11.12 9.15
N SER A 406 -0.95 -10.17 9.93
CA SER A 406 -1.65 -9.65 11.11
C SER A 406 -1.66 -8.14 11.25
N ASP A 407 -0.55 -7.46 11.01
CA ASP A 407 -0.38 -6.06 11.39
C ASP A 407 -0.55 -5.10 10.20
N GLY A 408 -0.02 -5.45 9.04
CA GLY A 408 -0.05 -4.66 7.81
C GLY A 408 0.90 -5.24 6.77
N ILE A 409 0.80 -4.83 5.52
CA ILE A 409 1.58 -5.40 4.42
C ILE A 409 3.06 -4.97 4.53
N THR A 410 3.98 -5.94 4.57
CA THR A 410 5.42 -5.64 4.43
C THR A 410 5.79 -5.56 2.95
N VAL A 411 6.41 -4.45 2.56
CA VAL A 411 6.86 -4.21 1.19
C VAL A 411 8.33 -4.57 1.07
N HIS A 412 8.64 -5.55 0.21
CA HIS A 412 10.01 -5.96 -0.08
C HIS A 412 10.57 -5.15 -1.25
N PHE A 413 11.53 -4.29 -0.98
CA PHE A 413 12.24 -3.57 -2.03
C PHE A 413 13.45 -4.36 -2.53
N ALA A 414 13.59 -4.50 -3.85
CA ALA A 414 14.83 -5.02 -4.44
C ALA A 414 16.01 -4.10 -4.11
N GLU A 415 15.83 -2.80 -4.31
CA GLU A 415 16.64 -1.72 -3.76
C GLU A 415 15.83 -0.46 -3.58
N THR A 416 16.22 0.36 -2.60
CA THR A 416 15.72 1.72 -2.38
C THR A 416 16.72 2.74 -2.91
N HIS A 417 16.38 4.03 -2.85
CA HIS A 417 17.32 5.10 -3.20
C HIS A 417 18.49 5.24 -2.20
N ASP A 418 18.39 4.66 -1.00
CA ASP A 418 19.43 4.74 0.04
C ASP A 418 20.51 3.65 -0.09
N ASN A 419 20.25 2.60 -0.86
CA ASN A 419 21.15 1.48 -0.97
C ASN A 419 22.22 1.67 -2.05
N ILE A 420 23.31 0.92 -1.93
CA ILE A 420 24.21 0.67 -3.05
C ILE A 420 23.44 -0.17 -4.07
N ARG A 421 23.56 0.18 -5.36
CA ARG A 421 22.88 -0.54 -6.42
C ARG A 421 23.29 -2.01 -6.44
N LEU A 422 22.34 -2.91 -6.55
CA LEU A 422 22.59 -4.34 -6.65
C LEU A 422 23.48 -4.70 -7.86
N ALA A 423 23.27 -4.03 -8.98
CA ALA A 423 24.04 -4.22 -10.20
C ALA A 423 25.50 -3.72 -10.09
N ALA A 424 25.83 -2.90 -9.08
CA ALA A 424 27.22 -2.55 -8.78
C ALA A 424 28.03 -3.76 -8.28
N ARG A 425 27.38 -4.75 -7.64
CA ARG A 425 28.01 -6.03 -7.29
C ARG A 425 28.10 -6.94 -8.51
N SER A 426 26.96 -7.32 -9.07
CA SER A 426 26.88 -8.06 -10.32
C SER A 426 25.43 -8.03 -10.87
N LYS A 427 25.29 -8.21 -12.19
CA LYS A 427 23.95 -8.35 -12.82
C LYS A 427 23.24 -9.62 -12.35
N VAL A 428 23.97 -10.69 -12.09
CA VAL A 428 23.45 -11.96 -11.56
C VAL A 428 22.85 -11.73 -10.17
N PHE A 429 23.59 -11.05 -9.29
CA PHE A 429 23.12 -10.69 -7.97
C PHE A 429 21.89 -9.79 -8.02
N ALA A 430 21.90 -8.75 -8.87
CA ALA A 430 20.75 -7.87 -9.04
C ALA A 430 19.49 -8.62 -9.48
N ARG A 431 19.61 -9.49 -10.48
CA ARG A 431 18.49 -10.31 -10.98
C ARG A 431 17.96 -11.26 -9.91
N MET A 432 18.84 -11.94 -9.18
CA MET A 432 18.48 -12.85 -8.10
C MET A 432 17.71 -12.12 -6.99
N ARG A 433 18.24 -10.98 -6.51
CA ARG A 433 17.64 -10.21 -5.44
C ARG A 433 16.29 -9.64 -5.85
N THR A 434 16.14 -9.14 -7.09
CA THR A 434 14.87 -8.65 -7.63
C THR A 434 13.82 -9.76 -7.62
N ALA A 435 14.16 -10.95 -8.13
CA ALA A 435 13.25 -12.09 -8.13
C ALA A 435 12.87 -12.54 -6.71
N LEU A 436 13.85 -12.62 -5.81
CA LEU A 436 13.61 -13.07 -4.44
C LEU A 436 12.66 -12.12 -3.69
N CYS A 437 12.90 -10.81 -3.77
CA CYS A 437 12.03 -9.81 -3.13
C CYS A 437 10.59 -9.87 -3.68
N ALA A 438 10.43 -10.01 -4.99
CA ALA A 438 9.11 -10.17 -5.62
C ALA A 438 8.42 -11.46 -5.13
N LEU A 439 9.10 -12.59 -5.21
CA LEU A 439 8.52 -13.90 -4.92
C LEU A 439 8.30 -14.17 -3.42
N CYS A 440 8.97 -13.47 -2.51
CA CYS A 440 8.72 -13.54 -1.07
C CYS A 440 7.59 -12.60 -0.62
N SER A 441 7.10 -11.70 -1.48
CA SER A 441 6.13 -10.67 -1.09
C SER A 441 4.77 -11.25 -0.70
N HIS A 442 4.12 -10.63 0.28
CA HIS A 442 2.73 -10.84 0.63
C HIS A 442 1.85 -9.82 -0.09
N GLN A 443 0.70 -10.24 -0.59
CA GLN A 443 -0.25 -9.41 -1.36
C GLN A 443 0.42 -8.62 -2.51
N GLY A 444 1.55 -9.14 -3.04
CA GLY A 444 2.34 -8.46 -4.04
C GLY A 444 3.05 -7.19 -3.55
N GLY A 445 3.30 -7.04 -2.24
CA GLY A 445 4.04 -5.93 -1.63
C GLY A 445 5.51 -5.93 -2.05
N PHE A 446 5.78 -5.45 -3.27
CA PHE A 446 7.08 -5.46 -3.92
C PHE A 446 7.41 -4.08 -4.48
N GLY A 447 8.64 -3.62 -4.31
CA GLY A 447 9.09 -2.33 -4.82
C GLY A 447 10.52 -2.37 -5.35
N PHE A 448 10.83 -1.41 -6.21
CA PHE A 448 12.20 -1.17 -6.68
C PHE A 448 12.39 0.28 -7.11
N ALA A 449 13.62 0.77 -6.93
CA ALA A 449 13.99 2.11 -7.34
C ALA A 449 14.21 2.18 -8.86
N ASN A 450 13.91 3.32 -9.45
CA ASN A 450 14.16 3.60 -10.87
C ASN A 450 15.63 3.32 -11.25
N GLY A 451 15.83 2.64 -12.37
CA GLY A 451 17.13 2.18 -12.88
C GLY A 451 17.50 0.74 -12.51
N VAL A 452 16.77 0.07 -11.61
CA VAL A 452 16.95 -1.37 -11.32
C VAL A 452 16.72 -2.19 -12.58
N GLU A 453 15.70 -1.88 -13.33
CA GLU A 453 15.33 -2.52 -14.60
C GLU A 453 16.43 -2.39 -15.68
N TRP A 454 17.27 -1.36 -15.59
CA TRP A 454 18.37 -1.07 -16.53
C TRP A 454 19.75 -1.44 -16.00
N TYR A 455 19.84 -2.14 -14.87
CA TYR A 455 21.10 -2.46 -14.19
C TYR A 455 21.96 -1.21 -13.92
N ALA A 456 21.36 -0.12 -13.48
CA ALA A 456 22.11 1.05 -13.04
C ALA A 456 23.06 0.66 -11.89
N THR A 457 24.31 1.14 -11.98
CA THR A 457 25.38 0.79 -11.02
C THR A 457 25.74 1.91 -10.06
N GLU A 458 25.42 3.15 -10.44
CA GLU A 458 25.70 4.31 -9.59
C GLU A 458 24.58 4.50 -8.56
N LYS A 459 24.96 4.54 -7.27
CA LYS A 459 24.01 4.80 -6.18
C LYS A 459 23.24 6.11 -6.45
N ILE A 460 21.93 6.11 -6.20
CA ILE A 460 21.11 7.35 -6.26
C ILE A 460 21.72 8.36 -5.29
N ASN A 461 22.19 9.47 -5.83
CA ASN A 461 22.63 10.61 -5.04
C ASN A 461 21.48 11.64 -5.00
N VAL A 462 20.81 11.71 -3.87
CA VAL A 462 19.67 12.64 -3.69
C VAL A 462 20.06 14.12 -3.82
N HIS A 463 21.37 14.45 -3.70
CA HIS A 463 21.91 15.79 -3.92
C HIS A 463 22.33 16.06 -5.36
N GLY A 464 22.14 15.09 -6.26
CA GLY A 464 22.53 15.13 -7.67
C GLY A 464 21.39 14.68 -8.59
N ALA A 465 21.77 14.37 -9.83
CA ALA A 465 20.88 13.81 -10.84
C ALA A 465 21.69 12.86 -11.73
N LEU A 466 22.05 11.68 -11.20
CA LEU A 466 22.85 10.69 -11.89
C LEU A 466 22.04 9.90 -12.92
N SER A 467 22.72 9.28 -13.88
CA SER A 467 22.11 8.48 -14.94
C SER A 467 21.36 7.26 -14.39
N LEU A 468 20.25 6.92 -15.05
CA LEU A 468 19.49 5.69 -14.82
C LEU A 468 19.99 4.51 -15.67
N ASN A 469 20.96 4.71 -16.56
CA ASN A 469 21.34 3.74 -17.58
C ASN A 469 20.16 3.33 -18.50
N TRP A 470 19.20 4.22 -18.66
CA TRP A 470 17.93 3.98 -19.35
C TRP A 470 18.12 3.56 -20.80
N GLY A 471 17.46 2.48 -21.17
CA GLY A 471 17.52 1.93 -22.52
C GLY A 471 18.79 1.12 -22.80
N SER A 472 19.50 0.66 -21.76
CA SER A 472 20.64 -0.26 -21.92
C SER A 472 20.22 -1.56 -22.60
N ASP A 473 21.00 -2.02 -23.58
CA ASP A 473 20.77 -3.30 -24.28
C ASP A 473 20.78 -4.50 -23.31
N THR A 474 21.59 -4.41 -22.26
CA THR A 474 21.57 -5.41 -21.18
C THR A 474 20.74 -4.89 -20.04
N ASN A 475 19.57 -5.46 -19.84
CA ASN A 475 18.60 -5.04 -18.84
C ASN A 475 17.86 -6.24 -18.23
N GLN A 476 16.98 -6.00 -17.27
CA GLN A 476 16.07 -7.01 -16.70
C GLN A 476 14.58 -6.63 -16.84
N VAL A 477 14.24 -5.82 -17.81
CA VAL A 477 12.86 -5.36 -18.07
C VAL A 477 11.91 -6.54 -18.20
N GLU A 478 12.23 -7.49 -19.09
CA GLU A 478 11.41 -8.69 -19.30
C GLU A 478 11.27 -9.55 -18.05
N HIS A 479 12.34 -9.66 -17.27
CA HIS A 479 12.33 -10.40 -16.02
C HIS A 479 11.38 -9.77 -14.99
N ILE A 480 11.46 -8.44 -14.80
CA ILE A 480 10.58 -7.70 -13.89
C ILE A 480 9.13 -7.76 -14.38
N ARG A 481 8.89 -7.59 -15.69
CA ARG A 481 7.56 -7.73 -16.28
C ARG A 481 6.94 -9.08 -15.95
N ARG A 482 7.71 -10.16 -16.11
CA ARG A 482 7.26 -11.53 -15.80
C ARG A 482 6.95 -11.71 -14.31
N LEU A 483 7.81 -11.22 -13.41
CA LEU A 483 7.58 -11.23 -11.96
C LEU A 483 6.31 -10.45 -11.60
N ASN A 484 6.16 -9.23 -12.11
CA ASN A 484 5.00 -8.40 -11.84
C ASN A 484 3.70 -9.03 -12.37
N THR A 485 3.76 -9.71 -13.52
CA THR A 485 2.62 -10.48 -14.04
C THR A 485 2.23 -11.60 -13.07
N LEU A 486 3.20 -12.37 -12.56
CA LEU A 486 2.95 -13.40 -11.55
C LEU A 486 2.25 -12.82 -10.31
N LEU A 487 2.75 -11.71 -9.76
CA LEU A 487 2.17 -11.05 -8.59
C LEU A 487 0.74 -10.55 -8.83
N LYS A 488 0.40 -10.21 -10.09
CA LYS A 488 -0.94 -9.74 -10.47
C LYS A 488 -1.95 -10.86 -10.59
N VAL A 489 -1.57 -11.98 -11.23
CA VAL A 489 -2.55 -12.95 -11.72
C VAL A 489 -2.57 -14.26 -10.93
N HIS A 490 -1.46 -14.65 -10.31
CA HIS A 490 -1.39 -15.95 -9.68
C HIS A 490 -1.86 -15.91 -8.22
N PRO A 491 -2.86 -16.72 -7.83
CA PRO A 491 -3.51 -16.66 -6.51
C PRO A 491 -2.55 -16.78 -5.32
N VAL A 492 -1.45 -17.50 -5.44
CA VAL A 492 -0.47 -17.65 -4.35
C VAL A 492 0.26 -16.35 -3.97
N PHE A 493 0.09 -15.25 -4.73
CA PHE A 493 0.59 -13.91 -4.41
C PHE A 493 -0.51 -12.96 -3.94
N HIS A 494 -1.72 -13.47 -3.75
CA HIS A 494 -2.84 -12.73 -3.20
C HIS A 494 -2.92 -12.88 -1.67
N ASP A 495 -3.96 -12.33 -1.07
CA ASP A 495 -4.30 -12.53 0.33
C ASP A 495 -4.53 -14.02 0.69
N ARG A 496 -4.50 -14.37 1.97
CA ARG A 496 -4.70 -15.72 2.52
C ARG A 496 -3.71 -16.77 1.96
N THR A 497 -2.48 -16.37 1.70
CA THR A 497 -1.40 -17.25 1.28
C THR A 497 -0.43 -17.48 2.43
N GLU A 498 -0.12 -18.74 2.71
CA GLU A 498 0.95 -19.14 3.61
C GLU A 498 2.27 -19.24 2.85
N LEU A 499 3.34 -18.76 3.47
CA LEU A 499 4.72 -18.86 2.98
C LEU A 499 5.57 -19.59 4.02
N LYS A 500 6.07 -20.78 3.67
CA LYS A 500 6.83 -21.64 4.57
C LYS A 500 8.19 -21.99 3.97
N MET A 501 9.25 -21.93 4.78
CA MET A 501 10.56 -22.46 4.41
C MET A 501 10.58 -23.98 4.56
N VAL A 502 11.06 -24.68 3.51
CA VAL A 502 11.05 -26.16 3.41
C VAL A 502 12.37 -26.73 2.91
N GLN A 503 13.44 -25.92 2.88
CA GLN A 503 14.77 -26.37 2.43
C GLN A 503 15.35 -27.43 3.36
N GLN A 504 16.10 -28.33 2.76
CA GLN A 504 16.85 -29.38 3.43
C GLN A 504 18.35 -29.27 3.09
N GLY A 505 19.20 -29.82 3.95
CA GLY A 505 20.65 -29.86 3.76
C GLY A 505 21.34 -28.50 4.00
N GLU A 506 22.66 -28.52 3.81
CA GLU A 506 23.53 -27.36 3.92
C GLU A 506 23.72 -26.69 2.55
N GLY A 507 24.12 -25.42 2.53
CA GLY A 507 24.37 -24.67 1.31
C GLY A 507 23.66 -23.33 1.27
N ASN A 508 24.11 -22.40 0.44
CA ASN A 508 23.56 -21.06 0.33
C ASN A 508 22.36 -21.02 -0.62
N HIS A 509 21.32 -21.79 -0.29
CA HIS A 509 20.06 -21.85 -1.03
C HIS A 509 18.87 -21.75 -0.09
N ILE A 510 17.71 -21.36 -0.62
CA ILE A 510 16.42 -21.44 0.04
C ILE A 510 15.42 -22.18 -0.82
N VAL A 511 14.48 -22.85 -0.18
CA VAL A 511 13.28 -23.44 -0.80
C VAL A 511 12.06 -22.99 0.00
N LEU A 512 11.14 -22.30 -0.67
CA LEU A 512 9.94 -21.75 -0.05
C LEU A 512 8.70 -22.38 -0.69
N LEU A 513 7.77 -22.87 0.13
CA LEU A 513 6.44 -23.29 -0.30
C LEU A 513 5.47 -22.12 -0.11
N ARG A 514 4.83 -21.70 -1.18
CA ARG A 514 3.66 -20.81 -1.13
C ARG A 514 2.38 -21.64 -1.32
N HIS A 515 1.41 -21.43 -0.43
CA HIS A 515 0.14 -22.15 -0.48
C HIS A 515 -1.03 -21.18 -0.29
N HIS A 516 -1.82 -20.96 -1.34
CA HIS A 516 -3.02 -20.13 -1.27
C HIS A 516 -4.19 -20.98 -0.75
N LEU A 517 -4.60 -20.75 0.48
CA LEU A 517 -5.58 -21.56 1.19
C LEU A 517 -6.94 -21.67 0.47
N PRO A 518 -7.53 -20.58 -0.08
CA PRO A 518 -8.84 -20.67 -0.71
C PRO A 518 -8.87 -21.49 -2.00
N SER A 519 -7.80 -21.48 -2.82
CA SER A 519 -7.76 -22.25 -4.08
C SER A 519 -7.00 -23.56 -3.98
N GLY A 520 -6.27 -23.80 -2.90
CA GLY A 520 -5.37 -24.95 -2.73
C GLY A 520 -4.14 -24.92 -3.64
N LYS A 521 -3.93 -23.86 -4.45
CA LYS A 521 -2.78 -23.75 -5.34
C LYS A 521 -1.48 -23.61 -4.56
N LYS A 522 -0.43 -24.25 -5.07
CA LYS A 522 0.91 -24.25 -4.47
C LYS A 522 1.98 -23.93 -5.50
N LEU A 523 3.02 -23.18 -5.07
CA LEU A 523 4.25 -22.97 -5.83
C LEU A 523 5.45 -23.19 -4.93
N LEU A 524 6.55 -23.68 -5.53
CA LEU A 524 7.87 -23.73 -4.89
C LEU A 524 8.77 -22.67 -5.46
N ILE A 525 9.34 -21.85 -4.58
CA ILE A 525 10.40 -20.90 -4.92
C ILE A 525 11.72 -21.55 -4.51
N VAL A 526 12.61 -21.76 -5.47
CA VAL A 526 13.91 -22.40 -5.24
C VAL A 526 14.99 -21.42 -5.71
N ALA A 527 15.84 -20.96 -4.79
CA ALA A 527 16.82 -19.92 -5.08
C ALA A 527 18.24 -20.30 -4.63
N ASN A 528 19.21 -20.05 -5.50
CA ASN A 528 20.62 -20.02 -5.16
C ASN A 528 21.02 -18.60 -4.76
N LEU A 529 21.42 -18.40 -3.50
CA LEU A 529 21.80 -17.10 -2.97
C LEU A 529 23.27 -16.72 -3.26
N ASP A 530 24.05 -17.66 -3.84
CA ASP A 530 25.42 -17.41 -4.28
C ASP A 530 25.42 -16.98 -5.75
N ASP A 531 25.94 -15.81 -6.05
CA ASP A 531 26.00 -15.26 -7.41
C ASP A 531 27.25 -15.69 -8.20
N GLN A 532 28.09 -16.58 -7.63
CA GLN A 532 29.33 -17.07 -8.25
C GLN A 532 29.39 -18.58 -8.39
N HIS A 533 28.79 -19.34 -7.46
CA HIS A 533 28.93 -20.80 -7.42
C HIS A 533 27.58 -21.50 -7.58
N LYS A 534 27.59 -22.67 -8.19
CA LYS A 534 26.43 -23.57 -8.23
C LYS A 534 26.15 -24.15 -6.85
N THR A 535 24.87 -24.36 -6.55
CA THR A 535 24.46 -25.01 -5.32
C THR A 535 23.44 -26.12 -5.60
N LEU A 536 23.42 -27.14 -4.77
CA LEU A 536 22.42 -28.19 -4.82
C LEU A 536 21.31 -27.90 -3.82
N ALA A 537 20.17 -27.45 -4.31
CA ALA A 537 18.99 -27.26 -3.47
C ALA A 537 18.30 -28.59 -3.21
N ALA A 538 17.77 -28.78 -1.99
CA ALA A 538 17.05 -30.00 -1.61
C ALA A 538 15.81 -29.67 -0.76
N TRP A 539 14.75 -30.47 -0.91
CA TRP A 539 13.51 -30.38 -0.11
C TRP A 539 12.79 -31.72 0.00
N ASN A 540 11.90 -31.82 0.98
CA ASN A 540 11.08 -33.02 1.17
C ASN A 540 9.78 -32.91 0.36
N PRO A 541 9.53 -33.76 -0.66
CA PRO A 541 8.32 -33.73 -1.47
C PRO A 541 7.03 -33.98 -0.65
N HIS A 542 7.08 -34.80 0.40
CA HIS A 542 5.92 -35.05 1.26
C HIS A 542 5.54 -33.81 2.09
N GLU A 543 6.51 -33.01 2.51
CA GLU A 543 6.27 -31.78 3.24
C GLU A 543 5.60 -30.72 2.36
N THR A 544 5.99 -30.64 1.09
CA THR A 544 5.41 -29.71 0.11
C THR A 544 4.08 -30.22 -0.46
N GLY A 545 3.86 -31.53 -0.44
CA GLY A 545 2.77 -32.19 -1.15
C GLY A 545 2.88 -32.05 -2.68
N MET A 546 4.12 -31.91 -3.19
CA MET A 546 4.46 -31.82 -4.63
C MET A 546 5.51 -32.91 -4.94
N GLU A 547 5.02 -34.08 -5.36
CA GLU A 547 5.85 -35.30 -5.51
C GLU A 547 6.34 -35.53 -6.94
N GLU A 548 5.95 -34.67 -7.87
CA GLU A 548 6.35 -34.72 -9.27
C GLU A 548 7.88 -34.58 -9.43
N SER A 549 8.43 -35.18 -10.47
CA SER A 549 9.84 -35.04 -10.82
C SER A 549 10.12 -34.04 -11.94
N VAL A 550 9.06 -33.47 -12.52
CA VAL A 550 9.14 -32.43 -13.54
C VAL A 550 8.20 -31.30 -13.17
N PHE A 551 8.74 -30.12 -13.08
CA PHE A 551 8.02 -28.89 -12.77
C PHE A 551 8.05 -27.93 -13.96
N MET A 552 7.16 -26.96 -13.97
CA MET A 552 7.19 -25.82 -14.86
C MET A 552 7.74 -24.61 -14.09
N ASP A 553 8.81 -24.01 -14.58
CA ASP A 553 9.25 -22.70 -14.03
C ASP A 553 8.41 -21.58 -14.63
N LEU A 554 7.66 -20.88 -13.79
CA LEU A 554 6.77 -19.81 -14.23
C LEU A 554 7.52 -18.54 -14.65
N ILE A 555 8.81 -18.40 -14.31
CA ILE A 555 9.65 -17.27 -14.73
C ILE A 555 10.15 -17.46 -16.16
N SER A 556 10.75 -18.59 -16.45
CA SER A 556 11.32 -18.87 -17.78
C SER A 556 10.31 -19.49 -18.75
N GLY A 557 9.27 -20.14 -18.25
CA GLY A 557 8.34 -20.96 -19.05
C GLY A 557 8.89 -22.35 -19.38
N GLU A 558 10.06 -22.73 -18.85
CA GLU A 558 10.72 -24.00 -19.17
C GLU A 558 10.36 -25.12 -18.18
N LYS A 559 10.56 -26.36 -18.63
CA LYS A 559 10.45 -27.53 -17.76
C LYS A 559 11.74 -27.74 -16.96
N VAL A 560 11.57 -27.94 -15.65
CA VAL A 560 12.68 -28.21 -14.73
C VAL A 560 12.51 -29.63 -14.19
N ALA A 561 13.48 -30.50 -14.49
CA ALA A 561 13.55 -31.85 -13.94
C ALA A 561 14.34 -31.85 -12.63
N VAL A 562 13.77 -32.49 -11.60
CA VAL A 562 14.42 -32.67 -10.29
C VAL A 562 14.83 -34.12 -10.09
N ALA A 563 15.99 -34.33 -9.49
CA ALA A 563 16.45 -35.67 -9.14
C ALA A 563 15.83 -36.12 -7.81
N LYS A 564 15.57 -37.41 -7.66
CA LYS A 564 15.13 -38.02 -6.39
C LYS A 564 16.32 -38.74 -5.75
N SER A 565 16.69 -38.33 -4.55
CA SER A 565 17.80 -38.93 -3.80
C SER A 565 17.42 -39.01 -2.32
N HIS A 566 17.54 -40.21 -1.73
CA HIS A 566 17.28 -40.49 -0.31
C HIS A 566 15.91 -39.93 0.20
N GLY A 567 14.89 -40.02 -0.62
CA GLY A 567 13.55 -39.52 -0.29
C GLY A 567 13.36 -37.99 -0.41
N GLN A 568 14.38 -37.29 -0.91
CA GLN A 568 14.35 -35.85 -1.17
C GLN A 568 14.32 -35.57 -2.67
N HIS A 569 13.75 -34.44 -3.04
CA HIS A 569 13.96 -33.82 -4.34
C HIS A 569 15.22 -32.96 -4.29
N THR A 570 16.03 -33.01 -5.34
CA THR A 570 17.23 -32.18 -5.47
C THR A 570 17.29 -31.52 -6.84
N CYS A 571 17.77 -30.28 -6.87
CA CYS A 571 17.94 -29.47 -8.07
C CYS A 571 19.27 -28.73 -8.03
N LEU A 572 20.10 -28.92 -9.06
CA LEU A 572 21.34 -28.16 -9.19
C LEU A 572 21.04 -26.80 -9.80
N LEU A 573 21.35 -25.75 -9.06
CA LEU A 573 21.08 -24.36 -9.45
C LEU A 573 22.37 -23.67 -9.90
N ASP A 574 22.32 -22.98 -11.02
CA ASP A 574 23.37 -22.05 -11.45
C ASP A 574 23.50 -20.86 -10.49
N PRO A 575 24.61 -20.10 -10.53
CA PRO A 575 24.79 -18.92 -9.69
C PRO A 575 23.61 -17.93 -9.81
N GLY A 576 23.04 -17.54 -8.67
CA GLY A 576 21.96 -16.59 -8.59
C GLY A 576 20.64 -17.00 -9.28
N LEU A 577 20.48 -18.28 -9.64
CA LEU A 577 19.25 -18.76 -10.26
C LEU A 577 18.10 -18.79 -9.23
N VAL A 578 16.98 -18.21 -9.61
CA VAL A 578 15.72 -18.27 -8.86
C VAL A 578 14.66 -18.90 -9.76
N LEU A 579 14.00 -19.93 -9.28
CA LEU A 579 12.93 -20.65 -9.95
C LEU A 579 11.61 -20.47 -9.20
N CYS A 580 10.50 -20.38 -9.94
CA CYS A 580 9.14 -20.37 -9.42
C CYS A 580 8.40 -21.55 -10.01
N LEU A 581 8.38 -22.69 -9.30
CA LEU A 581 7.98 -23.99 -9.81
C LEU A 581 6.51 -24.31 -9.55
N SER A 582 5.79 -24.70 -10.59
CA SER A 582 4.44 -25.25 -10.56
C SER A 582 4.40 -26.66 -11.12
N VAL A 583 3.43 -27.47 -10.64
CA VAL A 583 3.06 -28.76 -11.24
C VAL A 583 1.87 -28.63 -12.19
N ASP A 584 1.16 -27.51 -12.16
CA ASP A 584 -0.04 -27.28 -12.96
C ASP A 584 0.31 -26.52 -14.26
N GLN A 585 0.07 -27.17 -15.41
CA GLN A 585 0.29 -26.56 -16.72
C GLN A 585 -0.58 -25.31 -16.94
N ASN A 586 -1.77 -25.24 -16.33
CA ASN A 586 -2.65 -24.07 -16.46
C ASN A 586 -2.04 -22.81 -15.86
N ASP A 587 -1.09 -22.91 -14.92
CA ASP A 587 -0.43 -21.76 -14.33
C ASP A 587 0.48 -21.05 -15.35
N ILE A 588 1.15 -21.77 -16.25
CA ILE A 588 1.90 -21.19 -17.38
C ILE A 588 0.96 -20.46 -18.33
N ASP A 589 -0.17 -21.09 -18.68
CA ASP A 589 -1.14 -20.51 -19.60
C ASP A 589 -1.74 -19.23 -19.00
N LEU A 590 -2.05 -19.24 -17.69
CA LEU A 590 -2.54 -18.08 -16.95
C LEU A 590 -1.57 -16.90 -17.05
N VAL A 591 -0.28 -17.13 -16.80
CA VAL A 591 0.73 -16.07 -16.84
C VAL A 591 0.94 -15.56 -18.26
N SER A 592 1.10 -16.48 -19.24
CA SER A 592 1.38 -16.11 -20.63
C SER A 592 0.22 -15.38 -21.33
N GLN A 593 -1.03 -15.76 -21.03
CA GLN A 593 -2.20 -15.03 -21.56
C GLN A 593 -2.35 -13.66 -20.94
N SER A 594 -1.91 -13.50 -19.69
CA SER A 594 -2.01 -12.24 -18.95
C SER A 594 -0.94 -11.22 -19.36
N GLU A 595 0.22 -11.67 -19.85
CA GLU A 595 1.26 -10.78 -20.39
C GLU A 595 0.75 -9.90 -21.53
N LEU A 596 -0.21 -10.40 -22.30
CA LEU A 596 -0.85 -9.66 -23.38
C LEU A 596 -1.86 -8.59 -22.88
N LYS A 597 -2.15 -8.57 -21.58
CA LYS A 597 -3.16 -7.70 -20.94
C LYS A 597 -2.61 -7.02 -19.67
N THR A 598 -1.33 -6.69 -19.63
CA THR A 598 -0.62 -6.21 -18.44
C THR A 598 -1.23 -4.98 -17.79
N ALA A 599 -1.83 -4.09 -18.59
CA ALA A 599 -2.42 -2.84 -18.13
C ALA A 599 -3.74 -2.97 -17.34
N LEU A 600 -4.35 -4.15 -17.28
CA LEU A 600 -5.65 -4.30 -16.63
C LEU A 600 -5.54 -4.47 -15.12
N CYS A 601 -6.46 -3.82 -14.38
CA CYS A 601 -6.62 -4.06 -12.95
C CYS A 601 -6.90 -5.55 -12.68
N PRO A 602 -6.21 -6.21 -11.73
CA PRO A 602 -6.40 -7.63 -11.43
C PRO A 602 -7.86 -7.97 -11.07
N GLU A 603 -8.35 -9.11 -11.56
CA GLU A 603 -9.71 -9.58 -11.27
C GLU A 603 -9.97 -9.77 -9.76
N ARG A 604 -8.94 -10.17 -9.00
CA ARG A 604 -9.04 -10.28 -7.54
C ARG A 604 -9.37 -8.93 -6.90
N ILE A 605 -8.74 -7.84 -7.36
CA ILE A 605 -9.00 -6.47 -6.88
C ILE A 605 -10.42 -6.04 -7.27
N LYS A 606 -10.80 -6.21 -8.54
CA LYS A 606 -12.15 -5.83 -9.00
C LYS A 606 -13.24 -6.48 -8.15
N ARG A 607 -13.11 -7.78 -7.91
CA ARG A 607 -14.07 -8.53 -7.06
C ARG A 607 -14.09 -7.99 -5.63
N GLN A 608 -12.93 -7.69 -5.04
CA GLN A 608 -12.85 -7.15 -3.67
C GLN A 608 -13.47 -5.75 -3.58
N VAL A 609 -13.19 -4.90 -4.56
CA VAL A 609 -13.78 -3.55 -4.62
C VAL A 609 -15.29 -3.62 -4.84
N LEU A 610 -15.79 -4.53 -5.68
CA LEU A 610 -17.24 -4.78 -5.82
C LEU A 610 -17.88 -5.21 -4.50
N ARG A 611 -17.25 -6.10 -3.72
CA ARG A 611 -17.72 -6.48 -2.38
C ARG A 611 -17.82 -5.28 -1.44
N ALA A 612 -16.75 -4.48 -1.39
CA ALA A 612 -16.72 -3.29 -0.57
C ALA A 612 -17.81 -2.29 -0.98
N LYS A 613 -18.00 -2.09 -2.27
CA LYS A 613 -19.02 -1.17 -2.81
C LYS A 613 -20.44 -1.68 -2.53
N ALA A 614 -20.68 -2.99 -2.64
CA ALA A 614 -21.95 -3.59 -2.27
C ALA A 614 -22.28 -3.37 -0.78
N LEU A 615 -21.27 -3.48 0.09
CA LEU A 615 -21.41 -3.17 1.51
C LEU A 615 -21.67 -1.69 1.78
N ASP A 616 -21.04 -0.76 1.05
CA ASP A 616 -21.30 0.68 1.19
C ASP A 616 -22.77 1.00 0.98
N VAL A 617 -23.39 0.39 -0.04
CA VAL A 617 -24.81 0.57 -0.33
C VAL A 617 -25.70 -0.03 0.77
N LEU A 618 -25.38 -1.24 1.22
CA LEU A 618 -26.11 -1.92 2.28
C LEU A 618 -26.03 -1.12 3.60
N GLN A 619 -24.83 -0.68 3.97
CA GLN A 619 -24.60 0.12 5.17
C GLN A 619 -25.34 1.47 5.13
N PHE A 620 -25.41 2.10 3.97
CA PHE A 620 -26.12 3.36 3.80
C PHE A 620 -27.62 3.23 4.13
N TYR A 621 -28.27 2.15 3.69
CA TYR A 621 -29.72 1.96 3.92
C TYR A 621 -30.02 1.37 5.30
N ASN A 622 -29.20 0.44 5.80
CA ASN A 622 -29.47 -0.32 7.03
C ASN A 622 -28.70 0.19 8.26
N GLY A 623 -27.70 1.07 8.05
CA GLY A 623 -26.78 1.49 9.11
C GLY A 623 -25.67 0.46 9.37
N THR A 624 -24.79 0.78 10.32
CA THR A 624 -23.61 -0.05 10.64
C THR A 624 -23.90 -1.25 11.54
N ARG A 625 -25.04 -1.25 12.24
CA ARG A 625 -25.39 -2.26 13.25
C ARG A 625 -26.30 -3.35 12.77
N ASP A 626 -27.01 -3.11 11.69
CA ASP A 626 -28.00 -4.05 11.14
C ASP A 626 -27.71 -4.32 9.66
N LEU A 627 -26.58 -4.95 9.42
CA LEU A 627 -26.17 -5.33 8.06
C LEU A 627 -26.78 -6.66 7.61
N GLY A 628 -27.48 -7.37 8.53
CA GLY A 628 -28.10 -8.65 8.24
C GLY A 628 -27.09 -9.73 7.84
N GLU A 629 -27.55 -10.77 7.17
CA GLU A 629 -26.71 -11.77 6.55
C GLU A 629 -26.20 -11.22 5.21
N PHE A 630 -24.97 -10.74 5.19
CA PHE A 630 -24.29 -10.31 3.98
C PHE A 630 -23.61 -11.50 3.31
N GLU A 631 -24.11 -11.86 2.12
CA GLU A 631 -23.52 -12.90 1.26
C GLU A 631 -22.67 -12.23 0.16
N PRO A 632 -21.33 -12.13 0.35
CA PRO A 632 -20.47 -11.31 -0.51
C PRO A 632 -20.57 -11.65 -1.99
N ASP A 633 -20.58 -12.93 -2.34
CA ASP A 633 -20.58 -13.37 -3.75
C ASP A 633 -21.91 -13.08 -4.44
N GLN A 634 -23.03 -13.25 -3.74
CA GLN A 634 -24.34 -12.92 -4.26
C GLN A 634 -24.51 -11.40 -4.44
N ALA A 635 -24.01 -10.62 -3.49
CA ALA A 635 -24.04 -9.16 -3.57
C ALA A 635 -23.20 -8.63 -4.75
N VAL A 636 -22.01 -9.20 -4.97
CA VAL A 636 -21.15 -8.87 -6.13
C VAL A 636 -21.86 -9.19 -7.43
N GLN A 637 -22.47 -10.35 -7.54
CA GLN A 637 -23.19 -10.75 -8.74
C GLN A 637 -24.33 -9.79 -9.06
N LYS A 638 -25.21 -9.51 -8.08
CA LYS A 638 -26.34 -8.60 -8.26
C LYS A 638 -25.88 -7.16 -8.61
N LEU A 639 -24.84 -6.67 -7.95
CA LEU A 639 -24.28 -5.35 -8.23
C LEU A 639 -23.66 -5.26 -9.62
N ALA A 640 -22.99 -6.31 -10.10
CA ALA A 640 -22.42 -6.36 -11.43
C ALA A 640 -23.47 -6.60 -12.54
N GLU A 641 -24.58 -7.26 -12.23
CA GLU A 641 -25.69 -7.45 -13.16
C GLU A 641 -26.44 -6.13 -13.43
N ASP A 642 -26.89 -5.45 -12.40
CA ASP A 642 -27.57 -4.17 -12.48
C ASP A 642 -27.29 -3.32 -11.22
N PRO A 643 -26.31 -2.42 -11.26
CA PRO A 643 -25.96 -1.56 -10.13
C PRO A 643 -27.11 -0.68 -9.63
N LEU A 644 -27.98 -0.23 -10.54
CA LEU A 644 -29.11 0.63 -10.19
C LEU A 644 -30.21 -0.15 -9.48
N GLU A 645 -30.53 -1.35 -9.98
CA GLU A 645 -31.51 -2.23 -9.35
C GLU A 645 -31.01 -2.76 -8.01
N TYR A 646 -29.71 -3.04 -7.87
CA TYR A 646 -29.12 -3.38 -6.58
C TYR A 646 -29.35 -2.28 -5.54
N CYS A 647 -29.08 -1.02 -5.88
CA CYS A 647 -29.37 0.11 -5.00
C CYS A 647 -30.87 0.27 -4.67
N ARG A 648 -31.74 -0.01 -5.62
CA ARG A 648 -33.22 0.06 -5.40
C ARG A 648 -33.69 -1.04 -4.47
N SER A 649 -33.23 -2.25 -4.66
CA SER A 649 -33.66 -3.43 -3.89
C SER A 649 -33.33 -3.33 -2.40
N LEU A 650 -32.30 -2.56 -2.05
CA LEU A 650 -31.85 -2.36 -0.67
C LEU A 650 -32.56 -1.19 0.05
N ASN A 651 -33.33 -0.35 -0.66
CA ASN A 651 -34.05 0.75 -0.03
C ASN A 651 -35.37 0.26 0.62
N PRO A 652 -35.45 0.18 1.97
CA PRO A 652 -36.62 -0.36 2.65
C PRO A 652 -37.84 0.60 2.64
N PHE A 653 -37.67 1.86 2.24
CA PHE A 653 -38.67 2.90 2.39
C PHE A 653 -39.31 3.36 1.08
N SER A 654 -38.73 3.10 -0.06
CA SER A 654 -39.28 3.44 -1.37
C SER A 654 -38.64 2.62 -2.48
N HIS A 655 -39.39 2.39 -3.58
CA HIS A 655 -38.86 1.82 -4.81
C HIS A 655 -38.02 2.83 -5.60
N GLU A 656 -37.76 4.02 -5.07
CA GLU A 656 -36.88 5.02 -5.67
C GLU A 656 -35.46 4.80 -5.16
N ALA A 657 -34.52 4.49 -6.05
CA ALA A 657 -33.11 4.53 -5.71
C ALA A 657 -32.74 5.99 -5.42
N ARG A 658 -32.12 6.25 -4.26
CA ARG A 658 -31.44 7.54 -4.02
C ARG A 658 -30.13 7.58 -4.80
N VAL A 659 -30.24 7.42 -6.12
CA VAL A 659 -29.11 7.34 -7.03
C VAL A 659 -29.34 8.30 -8.20
N ILE A 660 -28.39 9.18 -8.44
CA ILE A 660 -28.35 9.99 -9.67
C ILE A 660 -27.48 9.24 -10.65
N THR A 661 -28.04 8.89 -11.80
CA THR A 661 -27.33 8.18 -12.86
C THR A 661 -26.91 9.14 -13.97
N TRP A 662 -25.66 9.05 -14.38
CA TRP A 662 -25.12 9.74 -15.53
C TRP A 662 -24.57 8.75 -16.54
N GLN A 663 -25.07 8.79 -17.77
CA GLN A 663 -24.42 8.14 -18.89
C GLN A 663 -23.47 9.14 -19.55
N TRP A 664 -22.23 8.75 -19.70
CA TRP A 664 -21.17 9.65 -20.17
C TRP A 664 -20.94 9.55 -21.68
N PRO A 665 -21.12 10.66 -22.41
CA PRO A 665 -20.54 10.85 -23.73
C PRO A 665 -19.15 11.49 -23.56
N ARG A 666 -18.24 11.26 -24.41
CA ARG A 666 -16.83 11.63 -24.51
C ARG A 666 -16.28 12.94 -23.88
N ASP A 667 -17.01 13.71 -23.10
CA ASP A 667 -16.56 15.00 -22.55
C ASP A 667 -16.11 14.93 -21.09
N ILE A 668 -14.94 15.51 -20.84
CA ILE A 668 -14.06 15.28 -19.69
C ILE A 668 -14.46 16.05 -18.40
N LYS A 669 -15.32 17.07 -18.48
CA LYS A 669 -15.77 17.87 -17.33
C LYS A 669 -17.24 18.26 -17.42
N ARG A 670 -18.00 18.06 -16.35
CA ARG A 670 -19.40 18.50 -16.26
C ARG A 670 -19.76 18.95 -14.87
N GLU A 671 -20.62 19.98 -14.76
CA GLU A 671 -21.25 20.34 -13.50
C GLU A 671 -22.38 19.38 -13.15
N VAL A 672 -22.39 18.90 -11.92
CA VAL A 672 -23.35 17.94 -11.38
C VAL A 672 -23.91 18.48 -10.08
N MET A 673 -25.22 18.48 -9.92
CA MET A 673 -25.87 18.66 -8.62
C MET A 673 -26.13 17.31 -7.98
N VAL A 674 -25.49 17.02 -6.86
CA VAL A 674 -25.74 15.81 -6.09
C VAL A 674 -26.52 16.21 -4.83
N PRO A 675 -27.78 15.79 -4.69
CA PRO A 675 -28.53 16.05 -3.47
C PRO A 675 -27.87 15.36 -2.26
N PRO A 676 -28.03 15.91 -1.05
CA PRO A 676 -27.68 15.19 0.18
C PRO A 676 -28.36 13.81 0.17
N ASP A 677 -27.71 12.83 0.76
CA ASP A 677 -28.23 11.45 0.90
C ASP A 677 -28.49 10.71 -0.43
N HIS A 678 -27.82 11.10 -1.51
CA HIS A 678 -27.87 10.39 -2.78
C HIS A 678 -26.51 9.86 -3.19
N PHE A 679 -26.50 8.64 -3.74
CA PHE A 679 -25.36 8.13 -4.49
C PHE A 679 -25.30 8.84 -5.85
N LEU A 680 -24.09 9.01 -6.37
CA LEU A 680 -23.87 9.39 -7.76
C LEU A 680 -23.28 8.19 -8.52
N MET A 681 -24.02 7.72 -9.51
CA MET A 681 -23.57 6.65 -10.40
C MET A 681 -23.18 7.24 -11.75
N VAL A 682 -21.97 6.95 -12.20
CA VAL A 682 -21.46 7.33 -13.50
C VAL A 682 -21.27 6.07 -14.32
N CYS A 683 -21.80 5.99 -15.54
CA CYS A 683 -21.70 4.85 -16.43
C CYS A 683 -21.00 5.21 -17.74
N ALA A 684 -20.18 4.30 -18.28
CA ALA A 684 -19.53 4.44 -19.57
C ALA A 684 -19.31 3.08 -20.26
N GLN A 685 -18.96 3.09 -21.55
CA GLN A 685 -18.66 1.88 -22.30
C GLN A 685 -17.18 1.46 -22.22
N THR A 686 -16.32 2.30 -21.63
CA THR A 686 -14.89 2.05 -21.46
C THR A 686 -14.50 2.27 -20.02
N PRO A 687 -13.45 1.61 -19.50
CA PRO A 687 -12.94 1.87 -18.17
C PRO A 687 -12.57 3.34 -17.97
N PHE A 688 -12.85 3.88 -16.79
CA PHE A 688 -12.58 5.27 -16.45
C PHE A 688 -12.33 5.44 -14.94
N ARG A 689 -11.72 6.56 -14.58
CA ARG A 689 -11.69 7.08 -13.20
C ARG A 689 -12.53 8.34 -13.14
N ALA A 690 -13.40 8.44 -12.15
CA ALA A 690 -14.23 9.60 -11.91
C ALA A 690 -13.81 10.34 -10.64
N ARG A 691 -13.83 11.67 -10.67
CA ARG A 691 -13.53 12.52 -9.50
C ARG A 691 -14.61 13.58 -9.34
N ILE A 692 -15.06 13.78 -8.11
CA ILE A 692 -15.92 14.89 -7.74
C ILE A 692 -15.04 16.02 -7.23
N MET A 693 -15.08 17.17 -7.90
CA MET A 693 -14.25 18.33 -7.62
C MET A 693 -15.11 19.50 -7.08
N ASP A 694 -14.64 20.16 -6.03
CA ASP A 694 -15.09 21.48 -5.63
C ASP A 694 -13.99 22.49 -6.00
N LYS A 695 -14.17 23.20 -7.11
CA LYS A 695 -13.15 24.01 -7.77
C LYS A 695 -11.92 23.14 -8.12
N ASN A 696 -10.77 23.38 -7.50
CA ASN A 696 -9.52 22.62 -7.68
C ASN A 696 -9.29 21.56 -6.59
N ARG A 697 -10.29 21.27 -5.75
CA ARG A 697 -10.19 20.33 -4.65
C ARG A 697 -10.91 19.04 -4.99
N CYS A 698 -10.20 17.92 -5.01
CA CYS A 698 -10.81 16.60 -5.12
C CYS A 698 -11.53 16.26 -3.79
N LEU A 699 -12.84 16.01 -3.84
CA LEU A 699 -13.64 15.62 -2.69
C LEU A 699 -13.74 14.10 -2.57
N SER A 700 -13.87 13.41 -3.69
CA SER A 700 -13.96 11.95 -3.78
C SER A 700 -13.54 11.50 -5.16
N HIS A 701 -13.03 10.28 -5.26
CA HIS A 701 -12.72 9.64 -6.52
C HIS A 701 -13.12 8.17 -6.48
N GLU A 702 -13.46 7.62 -7.64
CA GLU A 702 -13.85 6.23 -7.80
C GLU A 702 -13.28 5.67 -9.12
N GLU A 703 -12.73 4.46 -9.06
CA GLU A 703 -12.42 3.67 -10.24
C GLU A 703 -13.69 3.00 -10.77
N SER A 704 -13.81 2.91 -12.09
CA SER A 704 -14.94 2.21 -12.69
C SER A 704 -14.83 0.70 -12.50
N LEU A 705 -15.97 0.10 -12.20
CA LEU A 705 -16.14 -1.34 -12.02
C LEU A 705 -16.88 -1.92 -13.22
N PRO A 706 -16.58 -3.16 -13.65
CA PRO A 706 -17.25 -3.77 -14.79
C PRO A 706 -18.65 -4.25 -14.42
N CYS A 707 -19.61 -4.05 -15.34
CA CYS A 707 -20.89 -4.75 -15.36
C CYS A 707 -20.79 -6.03 -16.21
N LEU A 708 -21.74 -6.94 -16.04
CA LEU A 708 -21.79 -8.21 -16.82
C LEU A 708 -22.12 -7.97 -18.31
N ASP A 709 -22.76 -6.86 -18.65
CA ASP A 709 -23.07 -6.46 -20.03
C ASP A 709 -21.87 -5.85 -20.78
N GLY A 710 -20.71 -5.75 -20.13
CA GLY A 710 -19.49 -5.16 -20.67
C GLY A 710 -19.39 -3.64 -20.52
N SER A 711 -20.39 -2.98 -19.95
CA SER A 711 -20.30 -1.56 -19.55
C SER A 711 -19.53 -1.41 -18.23
N PHE A 712 -19.27 -0.17 -17.83
CA PHE A 712 -18.56 0.18 -16.62
C PHE A 712 -19.34 1.22 -15.82
N PHE A 713 -19.28 1.12 -14.47
CA PHE A 713 -19.87 2.10 -13.58
C PHE A 713 -18.90 2.51 -12.47
N ALA A 714 -19.03 3.76 -12.00
CA ALA A 714 -18.43 4.25 -10.77
C ALA A 714 -19.56 4.72 -9.85
N LEU A 715 -19.54 4.30 -8.59
CA LEU A 715 -20.58 4.61 -7.63
C LEU A 715 -20.01 5.37 -6.44
N PHE A 716 -20.31 6.66 -6.36
CA PHE A 716 -19.92 7.52 -5.27
C PHE A 716 -20.92 7.43 -4.13
N SER A 717 -20.43 7.19 -2.93
CA SER A 717 -21.21 7.30 -1.71
C SER A 717 -21.64 8.75 -1.45
N PRO A 718 -22.75 9.00 -0.73
CA PRO A 718 -23.22 10.34 -0.40
C PRO A 718 -22.13 11.18 0.26
N LEU A 719 -21.91 12.40 -0.23
CA LEU A 719 -20.89 13.29 0.27
C LEU A 719 -21.23 13.78 1.69
N SER A 720 -20.26 13.67 2.60
CA SER A 720 -20.42 14.10 4.00
C SER A 720 -19.57 15.36 4.29
N PRO A 721 -20.08 16.35 5.05
CA PRO A 721 -21.42 16.45 5.63
C PRO A 721 -22.45 16.91 4.62
N PRO A 722 -23.74 16.55 4.79
CA PRO A 722 -24.81 17.00 3.90
C PRO A 722 -24.97 18.50 4.08
N ARG A 723 -24.41 19.29 3.18
CA ARG A 723 -24.65 20.74 3.13
C ARG A 723 -25.30 21.05 1.81
N VAL A 724 -26.46 21.71 1.89
CA VAL A 724 -27.20 22.46 0.87
C VAL A 724 -26.79 22.16 -0.58
N HIS A 725 -27.74 21.89 -1.47
CA HIS A 725 -27.54 21.70 -2.92
C HIS A 725 -26.37 22.51 -3.48
N ARG A 726 -25.22 21.88 -3.67
CA ARG A 726 -24.04 22.48 -4.30
C ARG A 726 -23.81 21.83 -5.64
N SER A 727 -23.41 22.64 -6.59
CA SER A 727 -22.87 22.18 -7.87
C SER A 727 -21.42 21.76 -7.69
N TYR A 728 -21.08 20.57 -8.14
CA TYR A 728 -19.73 20.03 -8.16
C TYR A 728 -19.29 19.81 -9.61
N THR A 729 -18.00 19.85 -9.87
CA THR A 729 -17.47 19.45 -11.15
C THR A 729 -17.13 17.96 -11.12
N LEU A 730 -17.78 17.16 -11.96
CA LEU A 730 -17.40 15.78 -12.22
C LEU A 730 -16.30 15.77 -13.29
N LYS A 731 -15.12 15.23 -12.96
CA LYS A 731 -14.00 15.06 -13.89
C LYS A 731 -13.79 13.58 -14.15
N LEU A 732 -13.75 13.18 -15.42
CA LEU A 732 -13.46 11.81 -15.84
C LEU A 732 -12.08 11.76 -16.51
N SER A 733 -11.36 10.68 -16.18
CA SER A 733 -10.16 10.26 -16.90
C SER A 733 -10.48 8.91 -17.53
N VAL A 734 -10.56 8.86 -18.86
CA VAL A 734 -10.86 7.64 -19.63
C VAL A 734 -9.55 6.98 -19.99
N TYR A 735 -9.42 5.68 -19.65
CA TYR A 735 -8.28 4.89 -20.08
C TYR A 735 -8.38 4.62 -21.59
N THR A 736 -7.44 5.14 -22.34
CA THR A 736 -7.18 4.73 -23.72
C THR A 736 -5.92 3.86 -23.70
N PRO A 737 -6.03 2.54 -24.00
CA PRO A 737 -4.82 1.75 -24.24
C PRO A 737 -3.99 2.46 -25.30
N GLY A 738 -2.70 2.66 -25.04
CA GLY A 738 -1.82 3.30 -26.00
C GLY A 738 -1.95 2.61 -27.35
N ASN A 739 -2.13 3.39 -28.40
CA ASN A 739 -1.92 2.91 -29.75
C ASN A 739 -0.46 2.48 -29.84
N THR A 740 -0.22 1.17 -29.76
CA THR A 740 1.07 0.54 -30.05
C THR A 740 1.45 0.79 -31.52
#